data_20ba3ba1694eab2a092dcfe5a4800077
#
_entry.id   20ba3ba1694eab2a092dcfe5a4800077
#
_cell.length_a   1.000
_cell.length_b   1.000
_cell.length_c   1.000
_cell.angle_alpha   90.00
_cell.angle_beta   90.00
_cell.angle_gamma   90.00
#
_symmetry.space_group_name_H-M   'P 1'
#
loop_
_entity.id
_entity.type
_entity.pdbx_description
1 polymer ?
#
loop_
_entity_poly.entity_id
_entity_poly.type
_entity_poly.pdbx_seq_one_letter_code
_entity_poly.pdbx_strand_id
1 'polypeptide(L)'
;MFYKMIEAKRNEWLASNDCTVKGDIAYIERTGQMRDAQIEAIKTYLFLKIACGCKPLADLFRQGAFNTLSLDEIELSSKVREYLFSNPAAAALFEYARLKNDAGEQVSAKLERQIRKEPESIDCHAFFHKAFYDLSYTDYLFSLPMGAGKTYLMAAFIYLDLYFARNEPKNSAFAHNFIIFAPSGLKSSVVPSLKTIQNFDPTWVIPEPAASELKRMISFEVLDQSKTAKKSNKTKNPNVQKIANHQPLSELFGLVAVTNAEKVILDRIQESQGQINLFEESDDEKDRQANELRNLIGKLPALSIFIDEVHHAVSDEIKLRAVVTRWAENDTVNSVIGFSGTPYLEKAEKITVVDNLSVATAEITNIVYYYPLINGVGNFLKRPVVKIAEFADSSRIIEAGVREFFETYKDTVYANGTVAKLGIYCGTIEKLEELVYPLVARIAAECGFGSDTILKFHKGNKQYPQPADSQMQFDSLDKAISKIRVVLLVQIGKEGWDCRSLTGIILSQEGDCPKNMVLQTSCRCLRQVDKNAPETALIYLNDSNADKLNAQLQQQHRISLKEFTEASHGKTEIKRYDRTAYLKLPKIDFYQFKVNYETQTEEPAAPESKIPVAADEAKVSDDIIKTTDLTMETQNIKVDDTERGTEQATFATWLLRIVKGSFGSLTMQELSRYSDLLREVYLTVTYERDGVRYYSSRYDHAMVEANIRKAFCEKRTFHTKEELIPEEASLLNIANFTPTVHTEKPDDYYPAQDLVERIILDDKGKLKVSAKEQAMMELAEETGNTAILEMLRKQNSSHPQKDRTFHYLPYHTDSRFEQTFLKEVLTFDEVERLGLEVYYNGDRAMTEFKIKCYRRTSGGWRYIGMYTPDFLVLQRKDNKIHKAIIVETKGGIYANDPAFKDKRTFMEMEFSRYNNQAFGYERFEYLYLEDTLADAERIRQTHEKICGFFEER
;
A
#
# COMPACT_ATOMS: atom_id res chain seq x y z
N MET A 1 8.13 -17.06 -7.50
CA MET A 1 6.92 -17.50 -6.73
C MET A 1 7.15 -17.63 -5.22
N PHE A 2 8.39 -17.51 -4.75
CA PHE A 2 8.69 -17.51 -3.29
C PHE A 2 7.94 -16.41 -2.53
N TYR A 3 7.69 -15.26 -3.16
CA TYR A 3 6.91 -14.17 -2.55
C TYR A 3 5.50 -14.60 -2.10
N LYS A 4 4.88 -15.60 -2.74
CA LYS A 4 3.55 -16.11 -2.32
C LYS A 4 3.60 -16.79 -0.94
N MET A 5 4.69 -17.51 -0.64
CA MET A 5 4.92 -18.10 0.69
C MET A 5 5.20 -17.02 1.73
N ILE A 6 6.01 -16.02 1.38
CA ILE A 6 6.31 -14.87 2.23
C ILE A 6 5.02 -14.10 2.54
N GLU A 7 4.19 -13.84 1.54
CA GLU A 7 2.92 -13.14 1.68
C GLU A 7 1.93 -13.90 2.58
N ALA A 8 1.78 -15.21 2.38
CA ALA A 8 0.92 -16.04 3.20
C ALA A 8 1.35 -15.98 4.68
N LYS A 9 2.65 -16.10 4.94
CA LYS A 9 3.21 -16.06 6.29
C LYS A 9 3.15 -14.67 6.92
N ARG A 10 3.38 -13.61 6.12
CA ARG A 10 3.16 -12.23 6.54
C ARG A 10 1.72 -12.01 7.01
N ASN A 11 0.73 -12.50 6.25
CA ASN A 11 -0.68 -12.34 6.60
C ASN A 11 -1.02 -13.09 7.90
N GLU A 12 -0.48 -14.29 8.09
CA GLU A 12 -0.58 -15.03 9.35
C GLU A 12 0.02 -14.23 10.52
N TRP A 13 1.23 -13.67 10.34
CA TRP A 13 1.87 -12.82 11.36
C TRP A 13 1.05 -11.58 11.69
N LEU A 14 0.53 -10.87 10.68
CA LEU A 14 -0.31 -9.68 10.88
C LEU A 14 -1.57 -9.98 11.71
N ALA A 15 -2.14 -11.17 11.53
CA ALA A 15 -3.31 -11.63 12.30
C ALA A 15 -2.92 -12.07 13.72
N SER A 16 -1.69 -12.53 13.94
CA SER A 16 -1.23 -13.13 15.19
C SER A 16 -0.97 -12.08 16.29
N ASN A 17 -0.84 -12.57 17.53
CA ASN A 17 -0.42 -11.75 18.67
C ASN A 17 1.09 -11.40 18.65
N ASP A 18 1.86 -12.02 17.79
CA ASP A 18 3.29 -11.76 17.63
C ASP A 18 3.58 -10.48 16.82
N CYS A 19 2.59 -9.95 16.11
CA CYS A 19 2.72 -8.69 15.41
C CYS A 19 2.69 -7.50 16.39
N THR A 20 3.87 -7.00 16.73
CA THR A 20 4.03 -5.88 17.68
C THR A 20 3.78 -4.50 17.07
N VAL A 21 3.65 -4.41 15.74
CA VAL A 21 3.53 -3.15 14.98
C VAL A 21 2.15 -2.93 14.36
N LYS A 22 1.13 -3.59 14.88
CA LYS A 22 -0.27 -3.39 14.41
C LYS A 22 -0.70 -1.92 14.50
N GLY A 23 -0.25 -1.22 15.55
CA GLY A 23 -0.52 0.21 15.74
C GLY A 23 0.13 1.09 14.69
N ASP A 24 1.39 0.81 14.35
CA ASP A 24 2.15 1.56 13.34
C ASP A 24 1.54 1.36 11.94
N ILE A 25 1.19 0.12 11.60
CA ILE A 25 0.53 -0.21 10.34
C ILE A 25 -0.84 0.51 10.25
N ALA A 26 -1.66 0.43 11.30
CA ALA A 26 -2.94 1.11 11.36
C ALA A 26 -2.79 2.64 11.26
N TYR A 27 -1.71 3.20 11.78
CA TYR A 27 -1.39 4.61 11.62
C TYR A 27 -1.11 4.95 10.15
N ILE A 28 -0.27 4.16 9.46
CA ILE A 28 0.07 4.37 8.04
C ILE A 28 -1.19 4.27 7.17
N GLU A 29 -2.02 3.26 7.37
CA GLU A 29 -3.29 3.08 6.64
C GLU A 29 -4.22 4.28 6.84
N ARG A 30 -4.29 4.79 8.05
CA ARG A 30 -5.14 5.95 8.38
C ARG A 30 -4.72 7.22 7.68
N THR A 31 -3.43 7.49 7.52
CA THR A 31 -2.98 8.73 6.88
C THR A 31 -3.52 8.87 5.46
N GLY A 32 -3.85 7.74 4.81
CA GLY A 32 -4.38 7.70 3.45
C GLY A 32 -3.44 8.29 2.39
N GLN A 33 -2.18 8.55 2.76
CA GLN A 33 -1.20 9.18 1.88
C GLN A 33 -0.47 8.14 1.01
N MET A 34 -0.20 6.97 1.58
CA MET A 34 0.38 5.84 0.86
C MET A 34 -0.69 5.10 0.06
N ARG A 35 -0.32 4.57 -1.09
CA ARG A 35 -1.19 3.72 -1.93
C ARG A 35 -1.26 2.31 -1.37
N ASP A 36 -2.32 1.57 -1.65
CA ASP A 36 -2.49 0.19 -1.19
C ASP A 36 -1.29 -0.69 -1.52
N ALA A 37 -0.78 -0.60 -2.76
CA ALA A 37 0.44 -1.31 -3.17
C ALA A 37 1.67 -0.97 -2.31
N GLN A 38 1.79 0.28 -1.86
CA GLN A 38 2.88 0.72 -0.99
C GLN A 38 2.65 0.26 0.46
N ILE A 39 1.42 0.29 0.94
CA ILE A 39 1.05 -0.18 2.29
C ILE A 39 1.35 -1.68 2.41
N GLU A 40 0.96 -2.48 1.42
CA GLU A 40 1.26 -3.92 1.40
C GLU A 40 2.77 -4.20 1.31
N ALA A 41 3.52 -3.39 0.56
CA ALA A 41 4.98 -3.47 0.54
C ALA A 41 5.59 -3.13 1.92
N ILE A 42 5.08 -2.09 2.60
CA ILE A 42 5.51 -1.72 3.96
C ILE A 42 5.20 -2.85 4.95
N LYS A 43 4.03 -3.47 4.88
CA LYS A 43 3.69 -4.64 5.71
C LYS A 43 4.69 -5.78 5.51
N THR A 44 5.06 -6.06 4.26
CA THR A 44 6.08 -7.07 3.95
C THR A 44 7.45 -6.67 4.48
N TYR A 45 7.84 -5.41 4.33
CA TYR A 45 9.10 -4.89 4.84
C TYR A 45 9.20 -5.03 6.37
N LEU A 46 8.16 -4.58 7.08
CA LEU A 46 8.11 -4.68 8.54
C LEU A 46 8.11 -6.15 9.02
N PHE A 47 7.40 -7.04 8.32
CA PHE A 47 7.44 -8.47 8.60
C PHE A 47 8.86 -9.02 8.50
N LEU A 48 9.56 -8.73 7.41
CA LEU A 48 10.94 -9.22 7.19
C LEU A 48 11.94 -8.62 8.19
N LYS A 49 11.77 -7.36 8.56
CA LYS A 49 12.63 -6.68 9.53
C LYS A 49 12.36 -7.15 10.96
N ILE A 50 11.12 -7.25 11.38
CA ILE A 50 10.73 -7.47 12.77
C ILE A 50 10.57 -8.95 13.09
N ALA A 51 9.75 -9.66 12.33
CA ALA A 51 9.50 -11.06 12.57
C ALA A 51 10.66 -11.95 12.11
N CYS A 52 11.23 -11.64 10.93
CA CYS A 52 12.32 -12.44 10.36
C CYS A 52 13.72 -11.92 10.72
N GLY A 53 13.85 -10.84 11.49
CA GLY A 53 15.11 -10.29 11.97
C GLY A 53 16.06 -9.82 10.87
N CYS A 54 15.53 -9.44 9.70
CA CYS A 54 16.32 -8.99 8.53
C CYS A 54 17.35 -10.02 8.05
N LYS A 55 17.04 -11.32 8.12
CA LYS A 55 17.96 -12.41 7.75
C LYS A 55 17.92 -12.68 6.23
N PRO A 56 19.00 -13.25 5.66
CA PRO A 56 19.04 -13.71 4.28
C PRO A 56 17.90 -14.69 3.96
N LEU A 57 17.31 -14.60 2.76
CA LEU A 57 16.19 -15.46 2.34
C LEU A 57 16.58 -16.95 2.37
N ALA A 58 17.80 -17.29 1.94
CA ALA A 58 18.28 -18.65 2.00
C ALA A 58 18.19 -19.25 3.41
N ASP A 59 18.55 -18.48 4.42
CA ASP A 59 18.50 -18.93 5.82
C ASP A 59 17.07 -19.05 6.32
N LEU A 60 16.20 -18.10 5.97
CA LEU A 60 14.79 -18.12 6.37
C LEU A 60 14.07 -19.34 5.76
N PHE A 61 14.25 -19.61 4.48
CA PHE A 61 13.68 -20.79 3.85
C PHE A 61 14.24 -22.10 4.41
N ARG A 62 15.54 -22.15 4.69
CA ARG A 62 16.16 -23.30 5.34
C ARG A 62 15.60 -23.59 6.73
N GLN A 63 15.28 -22.53 7.47
CA GLN A 63 14.69 -22.63 8.81
C GLN A 63 13.18 -22.90 8.75
N GLY A 64 12.56 -22.89 7.57
CA GLY A 64 11.13 -23.07 7.39
C GLY A 64 10.29 -21.89 7.88
N ALA A 65 10.88 -20.68 7.92
CA ALA A 65 10.22 -19.48 8.42
C ALA A 65 8.91 -19.15 7.66
N PHE A 66 8.82 -19.56 6.41
CA PHE A 66 7.66 -19.30 5.54
C PHE A 66 6.78 -20.53 5.30
N ASN A 67 6.98 -21.63 6.01
CA ASN A 67 6.17 -22.83 5.86
C ASN A 67 4.74 -22.57 6.41
N THR A 68 3.74 -22.77 5.55
CA THR A 68 2.32 -22.67 5.91
C THR A 68 1.60 -24.01 5.79
N LEU A 69 2.21 -24.96 5.10
CA LEU A 69 1.59 -26.22 4.72
C LEU A 69 1.33 -27.12 5.93
N SER A 70 0.07 -27.55 6.09
CA SER A 70 -0.30 -28.61 7.03
C SER A 70 -0.01 -29.97 6.39
N LEU A 71 1.01 -30.68 6.89
CA LEU A 71 1.40 -31.99 6.37
C LEU A 71 0.34 -33.07 6.66
N ASP A 72 -0.55 -32.83 7.62
CA ASP A 72 -1.61 -33.78 8.00
C ASP A 72 -2.78 -33.79 7.01
N GLU A 73 -2.95 -32.72 6.27
CA GLU A 73 -3.97 -32.60 5.22
C GLU A 73 -3.55 -33.21 3.87
N ILE A 74 -2.32 -33.73 3.80
CA ILE A 74 -1.76 -34.22 2.55
C ILE A 74 -1.52 -35.74 2.67
N GLU A 75 -1.96 -36.48 1.67
CA GLU A 75 -1.62 -37.91 1.55
C GLU A 75 -0.11 -38.08 1.30
N LEU A 76 0.60 -38.47 2.34
CA LEU A 76 2.02 -38.76 2.36
C LEU A 76 2.27 -40.10 3.04
N SER A 77 3.28 -40.84 2.61
CA SER A 77 3.74 -42.01 3.36
C SER A 77 4.29 -41.56 4.71
N SER A 78 4.16 -42.41 5.72
CA SER A 78 4.64 -42.10 7.08
C SER A 78 6.11 -41.67 7.10
N LYS A 79 6.96 -42.35 6.30
CA LYS A 79 8.37 -42.01 6.17
C LYS A 79 8.60 -40.61 5.62
N VAL A 80 7.90 -40.22 4.57
CA VAL A 80 8.05 -38.89 3.95
C VAL A 80 7.52 -37.82 4.88
N ARG A 81 6.37 -38.06 5.53
CA ARG A 81 5.80 -37.12 6.49
C ARG A 81 6.77 -36.86 7.65
N GLU A 82 7.33 -37.90 8.23
CA GLU A 82 8.32 -37.79 9.33
C GLU A 82 9.58 -37.02 8.88
N TYR A 83 10.07 -37.28 7.68
CA TYR A 83 11.21 -36.57 7.10
C TYR A 83 10.92 -35.09 6.90
N LEU A 84 9.77 -34.71 6.29
CA LEU A 84 9.38 -33.32 6.10
C LEU A 84 9.11 -32.62 7.42
N PHE A 85 8.59 -33.34 8.41
CA PHE A 85 8.38 -32.78 9.75
C PHE A 85 9.71 -32.46 10.45
N SER A 86 10.70 -33.34 10.31
CA SER A 86 12.02 -33.15 10.94
C SER A 86 12.97 -32.23 10.13
N ASN A 87 12.65 -31.93 8.85
CA ASN A 87 13.47 -31.11 7.97
C ASN A 87 12.67 -29.91 7.41
N PRO A 88 12.73 -28.74 8.09
CA PRO A 88 12.00 -27.55 7.68
C PRO A 88 12.32 -27.06 6.25
N ALA A 89 13.58 -27.20 5.81
CA ALA A 89 13.99 -26.85 4.46
C ALA A 89 13.35 -27.75 3.41
N ALA A 90 13.26 -29.05 3.68
CA ALA A 90 12.58 -29.99 2.79
C ALA A 90 11.06 -29.70 2.73
N ALA A 91 10.44 -29.34 3.85
CA ALA A 91 9.03 -28.93 3.89
C ALA A 91 8.80 -27.64 3.07
N ALA A 92 9.68 -26.65 3.19
CA ALA A 92 9.63 -25.42 2.40
C ALA A 92 9.77 -25.72 0.89
N LEU A 93 10.69 -26.59 0.52
CA LEU A 93 10.88 -26.98 -0.88
C LEU A 93 9.69 -27.76 -1.42
N PHE A 94 9.08 -28.61 -0.60
CA PHE A 94 7.87 -29.35 -0.95
C PHE A 94 6.68 -28.41 -1.17
N GLU A 95 6.50 -27.43 -0.28
CA GLU A 95 5.48 -26.38 -0.41
C GLU A 95 5.69 -25.56 -1.69
N TYR A 96 6.93 -25.10 -1.92
CA TYR A 96 7.30 -24.37 -3.14
C TYR A 96 6.98 -25.16 -4.42
N ALA A 97 7.32 -26.46 -4.45
CA ALA A 97 7.05 -27.31 -5.61
C ALA A 97 5.55 -27.43 -5.95
N ARG A 98 4.68 -27.25 -4.97
CA ARG A 98 3.22 -27.36 -5.08
C ARG A 98 2.52 -26.04 -5.38
N LEU A 99 3.19 -24.91 -5.25
CA LEU A 99 2.62 -23.62 -5.59
C LEU A 99 2.12 -23.63 -7.04
N LYS A 100 1.08 -22.85 -7.28
CA LYS A 100 0.52 -22.64 -8.62
C LYS A 100 0.81 -21.23 -9.09
N ASN A 101 1.18 -21.12 -10.38
CA ASN A 101 1.28 -19.84 -11.05
C ASN A 101 -0.13 -19.25 -11.32
N ASP A 102 -0.19 -18.06 -11.87
CA ASP A 102 -1.47 -17.39 -12.14
C ASP A 102 -2.31 -18.08 -13.24
N ALA A 103 -1.67 -18.93 -14.07
CA ALA A 103 -2.36 -19.82 -15.01
C ALA A 103 -2.87 -21.12 -14.36
N GLY A 104 -2.67 -21.32 -13.06
CA GLY A 104 -3.07 -22.53 -12.34
C GLY A 104 -2.10 -23.71 -12.49
N GLU A 105 -0.97 -23.54 -13.17
CA GLU A 105 0.03 -24.57 -13.37
C GLU A 105 0.95 -24.68 -12.15
N GLN A 106 1.26 -25.90 -11.78
CA GLN A 106 2.15 -26.18 -10.64
C GLN A 106 3.61 -25.84 -10.98
N VAL A 107 4.32 -25.24 -10.03
CA VAL A 107 5.73 -24.83 -10.18
C VAL A 107 6.61 -25.99 -10.63
N SER A 108 6.53 -27.13 -9.95
CA SER A 108 7.27 -28.32 -10.36
C SER A 108 6.66 -29.61 -9.84
N ALA A 109 5.78 -30.23 -10.65
CA ALA A 109 5.27 -31.57 -10.36
C ALA A 109 6.36 -32.66 -10.36
N LYS A 110 7.48 -32.43 -11.04
CA LYS A 110 8.63 -33.35 -11.01
C LYS A 110 9.34 -33.31 -9.67
N LEU A 111 9.57 -32.11 -9.13
CA LEU A 111 10.20 -31.92 -7.83
C LEU A 111 9.30 -32.48 -6.72
N GLU A 112 8.00 -32.20 -6.74
CA GLU A 112 7.05 -32.76 -5.78
C GLU A 112 7.11 -34.30 -5.78
N ARG A 113 7.08 -34.92 -6.96
CA ARG A 113 7.17 -36.38 -7.07
C ARG A 113 8.49 -36.94 -6.54
N GLN A 114 9.62 -36.26 -6.77
CA GLN A 114 10.92 -36.68 -6.24
C GLN A 114 10.92 -36.61 -4.72
N ILE A 115 10.41 -35.54 -4.13
CA ILE A 115 10.30 -35.40 -2.66
C ILE A 115 9.40 -36.49 -2.08
N ARG A 116 8.28 -36.80 -2.72
CA ARG A 116 7.37 -37.89 -2.28
C ARG A 116 8.02 -39.27 -2.34
N LYS A 117 8.98 -39.46 -3.24
CA LYS A 117 9.63 -40.77 -3.47
C LYS A 117 10.88 -40.93 -2.62
N GLU A 118 11.78 -39.96 -2.71
CA GLU A 118 13.12 -39.99 -2.11
C GLU A 118 13.54 -38.61 -1.59
N PRO A 119 12.91 -38.08 -0.53
CA PRO A 119 13.17 -36.71 -0.04
C PRO A 119 14.62 -36.53 0.43
N GLU A 120 15.25 -37.60 0.92
CA GLU A 120 16.65 -37.61 1.40
C GLU A 120 17.68 -37.42 0.29
N SER A 121 17.28 -37.65 -0.98
CA SER A 121 18.17 -37.48 -2.13
C SER A 121 18.44 -36.03 -2.51
N ILE A 122 17.70 -35.08 -1.94
CA ILE A 122 17.75 -33.67 -2.28
C ILE A 122 18.48 -32.89 -1.19
N ASP A 123 19.54 -32.18 -1.58
CA ASP A 123 20.16 -31.17 -0.73
C ASP A 123 19.35 -29.87 -0.78
N CYS A 124 18.33 -29.78 0.10
CA CYS A 124 17.46 -28.61 0.19
C CYS A 124 18.21 -27.35 0.60
N HIS A 125 19.30 -27.49 1.37
CA HIS A 125 20.10 -26.34 1.79
C HIS A 125 20.88 -25.75 0.63
N ALA A 126 21.55 -26.58 -0.15
CA ALA A 126 22.25 -26.15 -1.37
C ALA A 126 21.26 -25.57 -2.40
N PHE A 127 20.04 -26.11 -2.49
CA PHE A 127 19.01 -25.56 -3.36
C PHE A 127 18.68 -24.12 -3.00
N PHE A 128 18.37 -23.82 -1.75
CA PHE A 128 18.00 -22.45 -1.35
C PHE A 128 19.18 -21.49 -1.47
N HIS A 129 20.41 -21.92 -1.17
CA HIS A 129 21.59 -21.09 -1.42
C HIS A 129 21.68 -20.67 -2.89
N LYS A 130 21.64 -21.61 -3.81
CA LYS A 130 21.68 -21.32 -5.25
C LYS A 130 20.46 -20.50 -5.71
N ALA A 131 19.27 -20.84 -5.19
CA ALA A 131 18.04 -20.10 -5.55
C ALA A 131 18.13 -18.62 -5.19
N PHE A 132 18.85 -18.26 -4.14
CA PHE A 132 19.07 -16.89 -3.71
C PHE A 132 20.51 -16.41 -3.97
N TYR A 133 21.08 -16.83 -5.11
CA TYR A 133 22.34 -16.33 -5.69
C TYR A 133 23.57 -16.54 -4.85
N ASP A 134 23.58 -17.50 -3.94
CA ASP A 134 24.68 -17.81 -3.01
C ASP A 134 25.14 -16.60 -2.14
N LEU A 135 24.23 -15.64 -1.87
CA LEU A 135 24.53 -14.44 -1.10
C LEU A 135 24.58 -14.71 0.40
N SER A 136 25.57 -14.12 1.06
CA SER A 136 25.76 -14.18 2.52
C SER A 136 25.08 -13.05 3.28
N TYR A 137 24.52 -12.08 2.58
CA TYR A 137 23.85 -10.91 3.13
C TYR A 137 22.36 -10.89 2.74
N THR A 138 21.61 -10.07 3.45
CA THR A 138 20.17 -9.88 3.19
C THR A 138 19.96 -9.11 1.90
N ASP A 139 19.21 -9.73 0.96
CA ASP A 139 18.88 -9.16 -0.35
C ASP A 139 17.38 -9.37 -0.65
N TYR A 140 16.60 -8.30 -0.60
CA TYR A 140 15.17 -8.30 -0.79
C TYR A 140 14.77 -7.45 -1.99
N LEU A 141 13.99 -7.99 -2.89
CA LEU A 141 13.51 -7.28 -4.08
C LEU A 141 12.00 -7.02 -4.00
N PHE A 142 11.63 -5.74 -4.13
CA PHE A 142 10.25 -5.29 -4.22
C PHE A 142 9.89 -4.99 -5.66
N SER A 143 9.00 -5.78 -6.24
CA SER A 143 8.55 -5.61 -7.62
C SER A 143 7.22 -4.87 -7.67
N LEU A 144 7.27 -3.62 -8.12
CA LEU A 144 6.12 -2.76 -8.31
C LEU A 144 6.17 -2.10 -9.69
N PRO A 145 5.05 -1.99 -10.39
CA PRO A 145 5.02 -1.36 -11.71
C PRO A 145 5.44 0.10 -11.65
N MET A 146 5.79 0.66 -12.80
CA MET A 146 6.04 2.09 -12.85
C MET A 146 4.78 2.88 -12.47
N GLY A 147 4.96 4.05 -11.86
CA GLY A 147 3.84 4.84 -11.33
C GLY A 147 3.37 4.43 -9.94
N ALA A 148 3.75 3.27 -9.41
CA ALA A 148 3.41 2.84 -8.04
C ALA A 148 4.05 3.70 -6.94
N GLY A 149 5.05 4.53 -7.27
CA GLY A 149 5.72 5.42 -6.32
C GLY A 149 6.86 4.75 -5.55
N LYS A 150 7.73 3.99 -6.24
CA LYS A 150 8.90 3.31 -5.65
C LYS A 150 9.79 4.25 -4.83
N THR A 151 10.05 5.46 -5.30
CA THR A 151 10.89 6.44 -4.58
C THR A 151 10.26 6.91 -3.26
N TYR A 152 8.93 7.05 -3.21
CA TYR A 152 8.21 7.33 -1.95
C TYR A 152 8.29 6.15 -0.99
N LEU A 153 8.24 4.93 -1.53
CA LEU A 153 8.40 3.72 -0.74
C LEU A 153 9.82 3.59 -0.15
N MET A 154 10.85 3.95 -0.92
CA MET A 154 12.23 4.05 -0.41
C MET A 154 12.33 5.03 0.75
N ALA A 155 11.72 6.22 0.61
CA ALA A 155 11.69 7.20 1.69
C ALA A 155 10.97 6.66 2.93
N ALA A 156 9.84 5.98 2.75
CA ALA A 156 9.10 5.34 3.84
C ALA A 156 9.96 4.31 4.58
N PHE A 157 10.68 3.45 3.85
CA PHE A 157 11.56 2.45 4.45
C PHE A 157 12.72 3.09 5.24
N ILE A 158 13.33 4.17 4.70
CA ILE A 158 14.38 4.92 5.39
C ILE A 158 13.87 5.45 6.73
N TYR A 159 12.71 6.11 6.73
CA TYR A 159 12.16 6.68 7.95
C TYR A 159 11.73 5.61 8.96
N LEU A 160 11.15 4.50 8.49
CA LEU A 160 10.79 3.37 9.35
C LEU A 160 12.02 2.72 9.98
N ASP A 161 13.08 2.47 9.21
CA ASP A 161 14.32 1.91 9.76
C ASP A 161 14.92 2.84 10.81
N LEU A 162 15.01 4.14 10.53
CA LEU A 162 15.54 5.11 11.50
C LEU A 162 14.67 5.24 12.75
N TYR A 163 13.35 5.15 12.58
CA TYR A 163 12.42 5.17 13.71
C TYR A 163 12.64 4.00 14.65
N PHE A 164 12.70 2.78 14.11
CA PHE A 164 12.93 1.60 14.91
C PHE A 164 14.38 1.51 15.41
N ALA A 165 15.37 1.85 14.60
CA ALA A 165 16.77 1.89 15.02
C ALA A 165 17.01 2.83 16.21
N ARG A 166 16.34 3.97 16.22
CA ARG A 166 16.40 4.92 17.34
C ARG A 166 15.74 4.37 18.60
N ASN A 167 14.60 3.72 18.45
CA ASN A 167 13.84 3.17 19.56
C ASN A 167 14.42 1.84 20.08
N GLU A 168 15.18 1.15 19.26
CA GLU A 168 15.77 -0.18 19.51
C GLU A 168 17.25 -0.19 19.09
N PRO A 169 18.12 0.57 19.76
CA PRO A 169 19.51 0.76 19.30
C PRO A 169 20.35 -0.53 19.31
N LYS A 170 19.92 -1.57 20.00
CA LYS A 170 20.57 -2.89 20.01
C LYS A 170 20.05 -3.84 18.95
N ASN A 171 18.95 -3.51 18.29
CA ASN A 171 18.34 -4.34 17.26
C ASN A 171 19.03 -4.14 15.92
N SER A 172 19.85 -5.11 15.52
CA SER A 172 20.59 -5.07 14.26
C SER A 172 19.74 -5.21 13.01
N ALA A 173 18.44 -5.49 13.14
CA ALA A 173 17.54 -5.62 12.00
C ALA A 173 17.31 -4.28 11.26
N PHE A 174 17.51 -3.15 11.93
CA PHE A 174 17.23 -1.82 11.37
C PHE A 174 18.51 -1.09 10.96
N ALA A 175 18.46 -0.47 9.80
CA ALA A 175 19.58 0.30 9.28
C ALA A 175 19.67 1.69 9.90
N HIS A 176 20.91 2.21 9.96
CA HIS A 176 21.20 3.55 10.46
C HIS A 176 21.56 4.52 9.33
N ASN A 177 22.13 4.00 8.26
CA ASN A 177 22.63 4.77 7.14
C ASN A 177 22.23 4.13 5.82
N PHE A 178 22.07 4.95 4.79
CA PHE A 178 21.50 4.50 3.52
C PHE A 178 22.33 5.00 2.35
N ILE A 179 22.56 4.12 1.38
CA ILE A 179 23.04 4.50 0.08
C ILE A 179 22.05 4.05 -0.99
N ILE A 180 21.70 4.96 -1.90
CA ILE A 180 20.76 4.71 -2.97
C ILE A 180 21.52 4.73 -4.28
N PHE A 181 21.49 3.61 -4.99
CA PHE A 181 21.99 3.49 -6.34
C PHE A 181 20.87 3.79 -7.32
N ALA A 182 20.92 4.97 -7.93
CA ALA A 182 20.04 5.35 -9.01
C ALA A 182 20.53 4.71 -10.34
N PRO A 183 19.62 4.49 -11.32
CA PRO A 183 19.98 3.94 -12.62
C PRO A 183 21.16 4.65 -13.26
N SER A 184 22.05 3.89 -13.90
CA SER A 184 23.25 4.39 -14.55
C SER A 184 22.93 5.28 -15.77
N GLY A 185 23.75 6.28 -16.00
CA GLY A 185 23.74 7.12 -17.20
C GLY A 185 23.02 8.45 -17.12
N LEU A 186 22.34 8.79 -16.01
CA LEU A 186 21.53 10.01 -15.96
C LEU A 186 21.79 10.83 -14.69
N LYS A 187 22.47 11.96 -14.85
CA LYS A 187 22.41 13.07 -13.87
C LYS A 187 20.95 13.48 -13.60
N SER A 188 20.05 13.20 -14.53
CA SER A 188 18.62 13.50 -14.47
C SER A 188 17.80 12.60 -13.53
N SER A 189 18.28 11.42 -13.12
CA SER A 189 17.56 10.53 -12.20
C SER A 189 17.95 10.70 -10.74
N VAL A 190 19.22 11.00 -10.47
CA VAL A 190 19.76 11.14 -9.11
C VAL A 190 19.12 12.30 -8.35
N VAL A 191 19.06 13.49 -8.97
CA VAL A 191 18.54 14.69 -8.32
C VAL A 191 17.03 14.65 -8.07
N PRO A 192 16.16 14.22 -9.01
CA PRO A 192 14.74 14.05 -8.76
C PRO A 192 14.43 13.00 -7.68
N SER A 193 15.12 11.86 -7.69
CA SER A 193 14.96 10.83 -6.64
C SER A 193 15.34 11.39 -5.28
N LEU A 194 16.48 12.07 -5.18
CA LEU A 194 16.90 12.70 -3.94
C LEU A 194 15.87 13.74 -3.46
N LYS A 195 15.40 14.63 -4.34
CA LYS A 195 14.40 15.65 -3.99
C LYS A 195 13.10 15.03 -3.46
N THR A 196 12.67 13.93 -4.06
CA THR A 196 11.47 13.20 -3.59
C THR A 196 11.67 12.68 -2.16
N ILE A 197 12.85 12.12 -1.86
CA ILE A 197 13.16 11.59 -0.53
C ILE A 197 13.33 12.73 0.48
N GLN A 198 14.02 13.81 0.12
CA GLN A 198 14.18 15.00 0.98
C GLN A 198 12.85 15.67 1.32
N ASN A 199 11.92 15.73 0.34
CA ASN A 199 10.63 16.36 0.50
C ASN A 199 9.55 15.42 1.05
N PHE A 200 9.89 14.15 1.28
CA PHE A 200 8.97 13.20 1.87
C PHE A 200 8.50 13.70 3.24
N ASP A 201 7.22 13.61 3.47
CA ASP A 201 6.63 13.92 4.76
C ASP A 201 6.62 12.66 5.63
N PRO A 202 7.49 12.56 6.65
CA PRO A 202 7.56 11.36 7.47
C PRO A 202 6.29 11.10 8.28
N THR A 203 5.41 12.08 8.43
CA THR A 203 4.12 11.90 9.10
C THR A 203 3.20 10.92 8.35
N TRP A 204 3.51 10.59 7.10
CA TRP A 204 2.79 9.56 6.38
C TRP A 204 2.98 8.16 6.98
N VAL A 205 4.11 7.92 7.62
CA VAL A 205 4.49 6.59 8.12
C VAL A 205 4.86 6.57 9.60
N ILE A 206 5.17 7.72 10.21
CA ILE A 206 5.61 7.86 11.60
C ILE A 206 4.82 8.97 12.28
N PRO A 207 4.32 8.77 13.50
CA PRO A 207 3.61 9.82 14.22
C PRO A 207 4.55 10.95 14.71
N GLU A 208 3.99 12.14 14.91
CA GLU A 208 4.67 13.20 15.65
C GLU A 208 4.80 12.86 17.13
N PRO A 209 5.87 13.32 17.84
CA PRO A 209 6.94 14.22 17.38
C PRO A 209 8.10 13.52 16.68
N ALA A 210 8.16 12.19 16.66
CA ALA A 210 9.27 11.41 16.12
C ALA A 210 9.54 11.73 14.64
N ALA A 211 8.49 11.97 13.85
CA ALA A 211 8.60 12.33 12.44
C ALA A 211 9.44 13.60 12.22
N SER A 212 9.13 14.68 12.96
CA SER A 212 9.85 15.95 12.88
C SER A 212 11.27 15.86 13.42
N GLU A 213 11.50 15.06 14.45
CA GLU A 213 12.83 14.86 15.02
C GLU A 213 13.73 14.11 14.06
N LEU A 214 13.26 13.01 13.50
CA LEU A 214 14.03 12.25 12.51
C LEU A 214 14.32 13.08 11.25
N LYS A 215 13.35 13.86 10.79
CA LYS A 215 13.57 14.75 9.62
C LYS A 215 14.71 15.74 9.83
N ARG A 216 14.95 16.21 11.06
CA ARG A 216 16.08 17.09 11.40
C ARG A 216 17.40 16.33 11.52
N MET A 217 17.38 15.05 11.85
CA MET A 217 18.59 14.23 12.02
C MET A 217 19.15 13.73 10.70
N ILE A 218 18.33 13.62 9.66
CA ILE A 218 18.76 13.07 8.37
C ILE A 218 19.66 14.05 7.64
N SER A 219 20.81 13.56 7.19
CA SER A 219 21.75 14.25 6.32
C SER A 219 21.70 13.67 4.91
N PHE A 220 21.52 14.55 3.91
CA PHE A 220 21.44 14.14 2.52
C PHE A 220 22.68 14.51 1.74
N GLU A 221 23.26 13.54 1.04
CA GLU A 221 24.45 13.74 0.20
C GLU A 221 24.24 13.20 -1.22
N VAL A 222 24.66 13.98 -2.21
CA VAL A 222 24.69 13.56 -3.61
C VAL A 222 26.13 13.29 -4.02
N LEU A 223 26.42 12.06 -4.40
CA LEU A 223 27.75 11.60 -4.78
C LEU A 223 27.89 11.47 -6.31
N ASP A 224 27.54 12.53 -7.03
CA ASP A 224 27.49 12.56 -8.50
C ASP A 224 28.64 13.36 -9.16
N GLN A 225 29.50 14.01 -8.37
CA GLN A 225 30.53 14.89 -8.93
C GLN A 225 31.51 14.09 -9.78
N SER A 226 31.56 14.45 -11.05
CA SER A 226 32.62 14.04 -11.96
C SER A 226 33.85 14.93 -11.78
N LYS A 227 35.04 14.41 -12.15
CA LYS A 227 36.34 15.12 -12.09
C LYS A 227 36.21 16.59 -12.51
N THR A 228 36.70 17.48 -11.69
CA THR A 228 37.08 18.82 -12.17
C THR A 228 38.21 18.67 -13.17
N ALA A 229 38.07 19.27 -14.34
CA ALA A 229 39.01 19.21 -15.47
C ALA A 229 40.40 19.88 -15.22
N LYS A 230 40.75 20.18 -13.99
CA LYS A 230 42.07 20.75 -13.63
C LYS A 230 42.95 19.66 -13.05
N LYS A 231 43.98 19.28 -13.81
CA LYS A 231 45.13 18.49 -13.39
C LYS A 231 45.85 19.18 -12.23
N SER A 232 45.48 18.83 -11.00
CA SER A 232 46.28 19.16 -9.84
C SER A 232 46.45 17.87 -9.04
N ASN A 233 47.71 17.50 -8.80
CA ASN A 233 48.13 16.28 -8.08
C ASN A 233 47.73 16.22 -6.60
N LYS A 234 46.75 17.01 -6.15
CA LYS A 234 46.31 17.10 -4.75
C LYS A 234 44.77 17.17 -4.58
N THR A 235 44.01 16.96 -5.62
CA THR A 235 42.51 17.01 -5.48
C THR A 235 41.99 15.72 -4.91
N LYS A 236 41.63 15.76 -3.63
CA LYS A 236 40.80 14.70 -3.01
C LYS A 236 39.50 14.50 -3.79
N ASN A 237 39.05 13.24 -3.92
CA ASN A 237 37.77 12.97 -4.54
C ASN A 237 36.66 13.75 -3.80
N PRO A 238 35.90 14.63 -4.45
CA PRO A 238 34.91 15.46 -3.78
C PRO A 238 33.78 14.63 -3.19
N ASN A 239 33.46 13.44 -3.73
CA ASN A 239 32.46 12.54 -3.20
C ASN A 239 32.94 11.86 -1.90
N VAL A 240 34.23 11.52 -1.81
CA VAL A 240 34.87 11.01 -0.58
C VAL A 240 34.78 12.06 0.53
N GLN A 241 35.08 13.32 0.19
CA GLN A 241 35.07 14.41 1.16
C GLN A 241 33.68 14.64 1.76
N LYS A 242 32.61 14.48 0.97
CA LYS A 242 31.22 14.62 1.45
C LYS A 242 30.91 13.63 2.57
N ILE A 243 31.28 12.36 2.39
CA ILE A 243 31.07 11.35 3.45
C ILE A 243 32.06 11.56 4.61
N ALA A 244 33.32 11.86 4.30
CA ALA A 244 34.35 12.07 5.33
C ALA A 244 34.08 13.27 6.25
N ASN A 245 33.26 14.23 5.83
CA ASN A 245 32.85 15.35 6.68
C ASN A 245 31.92 14.92 7.83
N HIS A 246 31.34 13.72 7.79
CA HIS A 246 30.46 13.19 8.84
C HIS A 246 31.21 12.34 9.90
N GLN A 247 32.46 12.64 10.18
CA GLN A 247 33.25 11.94 11.20
C GLN A 247 32.78 12.24 12.64
N PRO A 248 32.80 11.29 13.58
CA PRO A 248 33.27 9.89 13.43
C PRO A 248 32.23 8.98 12.77
N LEU A 249 32.67 8.19 11.79
CA LEU A 249 31.77 7.31 11.01
C LEU A 249 31.12 6.21 11.86
N SER A 250 31.77 5.76 12.93
CA SER A 250 31.25 4.70 13.82
C SER A 250 29.97 5.10 14.56
N GLU A 251 29.71 6.40 14.73
CA GLU A 251 28.56 6.95 15.42
C GLU A 251 27.54 7.57 14.44
N LEU A 252 27.77 7.38 13.15
CA LEU A 252 26.96 8.03 12.13
C LEU A 252 25.55 7.40 12.08
N PHE A 253 24.56 8.26 12.15
CA PHE A 253 23.13 7.93 12.10
C PHE A 253 22.38 8.92 11.22
N GLY A 254 21.59 8.39 10.27
CA GLY A 254 20.72 9.21 9.41
C GLY A 254 21.40 9.76 8.17
N LEU A 255 22.55 9.21 7.73
CA LEU A 255 23.10 9.57 6.41
C LEU A 255 22.29 8.90 5.30
N VAL A 256 21.83 9.70 4.34
CA VAL A 256 21.20 9.25 3.09
C VAL A 256 22.02 9.76 1.92
N ALA A 257 22.79 8.88 1.29
CA ALA A 257 23.61 9.21 0.15
C ALA A 257 23.00 8.64 -1.14
N VAL A 258 22.99 9.43 -2.21
CA VAL A 258 22.54 9.00 -3.54
C VAL A 258 23.68 9.06 -4.54
N THR A 259 23.87 7.98 -5.29
CA THR A 259 24.92 7.84 -6.29
C THR A 259 24.49 6.91 -7.41
N ASN A 260 25.36 6.74 -8.41
CA ASN A 260 25.21 5.71 -9.44
C ASN A 260 26.18 4.55 -9.15
N ALA A 261 25.77 3.33 -9.51
CA ALA A 261 26.61 2.14 -9.31
C ALA A 261 28.00 2.27 -9.96
N GLU A 262 28.08 2.90 -11.11
CA GLU A 262 29.36 3.18 -11.83
C GLU A 262 30.42 3.91 -10.98
N LYS A 263 30.01 4.63 -9.93
CA LYS A 263 30.95 5.36 -9.05
C LYS A 263 31.68 4.44 -8.07
N VAL A 264 31.15 3.25 -7.84
CA VAL A 264 31.71 2.25 -6.92
C VAL A 264 32.19 0.99 -7.62
N ILE A 265 31.75 0.76 -8.87
CA ILE A 265 32.16 -0.36 -9.71
C ILE A 265 33.41 0.02 -10.52
N LEU A 266 34.37 -0.89 -10.65
CA LEU A 266 35.53 -0.72 -11.51
C LEU A 266 35.24 -1.09 -12.96
N ASP A 267 35.74 -0.29 -13.94
CA ASP A 267 35.52 -0.54 -15.37
C ASP A 267 36.29 -1.77 -15.89
N ARG A 268 37.34 -2.23 -15.18
CA ARG A 268 38.16 -3.36 -15.60
C ARG A 268 37.95 -4.58 -14.72
N ILE A 269 37.35 -5.62 -15.32
CA ILE A 269 37.38 -6.99 -14.83
C ILE A 269 38.47 -7.69 -15.61
N GLN A 270 39.57 -8.09 -14.96
CA GLN A 270 40.45 -9.07 -15.56
C GLN A 270 39.87 -10.45 -15.30
N GLU A 271 39.37 -11.07 -16.37
CA GLU A 271 39.02 -12.48 -16.37
C GLU A 271 40.30 -13.31 -16.34
N SER A 272 40.77 -13.66 -15.16
CA SER A 272 41.79 -14.69 -15.00
C SER A 272 41.17 -15.89 -14.30
N GLN A 273 40.94 -16.94 -15.09
CA GLN A 273 40.63 -18.29 -14.57
C GLN A 273 39.41 -18.42 -13.65
N GLY A 274 38.27 -17.80 -13.99
CA GLY A 274 37.01 -18.05 -13.30
C GLY A 274 36.85 -17.40 -11.94
N GLN A 275 37.83 -16.60 -11.50
CA GLN A 275 37.70 -15.73 -10.32
C GLN A 275 37.75 -14.27 -10.74
N ILE A 276 36.71 -13.52 -10.42
CA ILE A 276 36.64 -12.07 -10.66
C ILE A 276 37.47 -11.38 -9.59
N ASN A 277 38.68 -10.95 -9.91
CA ASN A 277 39.54 -10.21 -8.99
C ASN A 277 39.28 -8.69 -9.15
N LEU A 278 38.23 -8.19 -8.50
CA LEU A 278 37.80 -6.77 -8.53
C LEU A 278 38.74 -5.81 -7.77
N PHE A 279 39.80 -6.32 -7.16
CA PHE A 279 40.55 -5.61 -6.13
C PHE A 279 42.06 -5.56 -6.36
N GLU A 280 42.53 -5.90 -7.56
CA GLU A 280 43.92 -5.60 -7.92
C GLU A 280 44.11 -4.10 -8.06
N GLU A 281 45.17 -3.58 -7.42
CA GLU A 281 45.51 -2.16 -7.52
C GLU A 281 45.80 -1.81 -8.98
N SER A 282 44.99 -0.94 -9.59
CA SER A 282 45.25 -0.38 -10.88
C SER A 282 45.87 1.01 -10.73
N ASP A 283 46.86 1.34 -11.53
CA ASP A 283 47.52 2.64 -11.58
C ASP A 283 46.64 3.77 -12.16
N ASP A 284 45.43 3.46 -12.55
CA ASP A 284 44.51 4.45 -13.12
C ASP A 284 43.84 5.27 -12.01
N GLU A 285 43.93 6.58 -12.11
CA GLU A 285 43.40 7.53 -11.13
C GLU A 285 41.88 7.41 -10.91
N LYS A 286 41.12 6.94 -11.92
CA LYS A 286 39.69 6.68 -11.81
C LYS A 286 39.41 5.49 -10.85
N ASP A 287 40.18 4.44 -11.00
CA ASP A 287 40.04 3.23 -10.20
C ASP A 287 40.45 3.49 -8.74
N ARG A 288 41.48 4.32 -8.54
CA ARG A 288 41.87 4.76 -7.20
C ARG A 288 40.77 5.56 -6.51
N GLN A 289 40.13 6.51 -7.24
CA GLN A 289 39.03 7.30 -6.68
C GLN A 289 37.79 6.48 -6.38
N ALA A 290 37.47 5.51 -7.23
CA ALA A 290 36.39 4.57 -6.97
C ALA A 290 36.70 3.66 -5.76
N ASN A 291 37.93 3.22 -5.62
CA ASN A 291 38.39 2.44 -4.48
C ASN A 291 38.29 3.23 -3.16
N GLU A 292 38.70 4.52 -3.14
CA GLU A 292 38.58 5.38 -1.96
C GLU A 292 37.12 5.53 -1.51
N LEU A 293 36.23 5.83 -2.46
CA LEU A 293 34.79 5.98 -2.17
C LEU A 293 34.17 4.66 -1.69
N ARG A 294 34.48 3.56 -2.36
CA ARG A 294 34.04 2.22 -2.00
C ARG A 294 34.47 1.82 -0.60
N ASN A 295 35.74 2.02 -0.27
CA ASN A 295 36.28 1.69 1.06
C ASN A 295 35.66 2.55 2.16
N LEU A 296 35.30 3.79 1.86
CA LEU A 296 34.64 4.67 2.82
C LEU A 296 33.18 4.28 3.06
N ILE A 297 32.45 3.98 1.99
CA ILE A 297 31.06 3.49 2.08
C ILE A 297 31.00 2.19 2.86
N GLY A 298 31.90 1.25 2.60
CA GLY A 298 31.97 -0.03 3.33
C GLY A 298 32.31 0.08 4.82
N LYS A 299 32.58 1.28 5.34
CA LYS A 299 32.80 1.54 6.77
C LYS A 299 31.59 2.19 7.45
N LEU A 300 30.53 2.50 6.70
CA LEU A 300 29.33 3.08 7.27
C LEU A 300 28.60 2.02 8.14
N PRO A 301 28.28 2.32 9.40
CA PRO A 301 27.68 1.33 10.28
C PRO A 301 26.21 1.09 9.90
N ALA A 302 25.75 -0.14 10.05
CA ALA A 302 24.38 -0.57 9.78
C ALA A 302 23.83 0.01 8.47
N LEU A 303 24.58 -0.19 7.37
CA LEU A 303 24.31 0.36 6.06
C LEU A 303 23.22 -0.44 5.33
N SER A 304 22.14 0.20 4.94
CA SER A 304 21.19 -0.35 3.97
C SER A 304 21.44 0.21 2.59
N ILE A 305 21.43 -0.66 1.59
CA ILE A 305 21.74 -0.34 0.20
C ILE A 305 20.45 -0.44 -0.59
N PHE A 306 19.98 0.67 -1.17
CA PHE A 306 18.80 0.70 -2.01
C PHE A 306 19.20 0.75 -3.48
N ILE A 307 18.63 -0.11 -4.31
CA ILE A 307 18.93 -0.18 -5.75
C ILE A 307 17.63 0.05 -6.50
N ASP A 308 17.56 1.16 -7.24
CA ASP A 308 16.42 1.48 -8.10
C ASP A 308 16.62 0.86 -9.48
N GLU A 309 15.56 0.27 -10.03
CA GLU A 309 15.52 -0.34 -11.37
C GLU A 309 16.57 -1.46 -11.56
N VAL A 310 16.54 -2.47 -10.71
CA VAL A 310 17.49 -3.62 -10.70
C VAL A 310 17.60 -4.34 -12.05
N HIS A 311 16.56 -4.30 -12.88
CA HIS A 311 16.48 -5.05 -14.14
C HIS A 311 17.39 -4.54 -15.28
N HIS A 312 18.00 -3.38 -15.17
CA HIS A 312 18.79 -2.79 -16.25
C HIS A 312 20.27 -3.18 -16.26
N ALA A 313 20.76 -3.91 -15.29
CA ALA A 313 22.20 -4.00 -15.04
C ALA A 313 22.70 -5.43 -14.81
N VAL A 314 22.38 -6.39 -15.70
CA VAL A 314 22.82 -7.78 -15.47
C VAL A 314 24.33 -7.88 -15.29
N SER A 315 25.17 -7.22 -16.11
CA SER A 315 26.62 -7.23 -15.94
C SER A 315 27.09 -6.36 -14.79
N ASP A 316 26.47 -5.19 -14.58
CA ASP A 316 26.82 -4.26 -13.53
C ASP A 316 26.26 -4.74 -12.18
N GLU A 317 25.15 -5.47 -12.19
CA GLU A 317 24.59 -6.12 -10.99
C GLU A 317 25.55 -7.17 -10.42
N ILE A 318 26.16 -8.00 -11.26
CA ILE A 318 27.16 -8.97 -10.81
C ILE A 318 28.35 -8.26 -10.15
N LYS A 319 28.82 -7.17 -10.76
CA LYS A 319 29.92 -6.37 -10.21
C LYS A 319 29.52 -5.69 -8.91
N LEU A 320 28.31 -5.14 -8.82
CA LEU A 320 27.81 -4.51 -7.62
C LEU A 320 27.62 -5.52 -6.49
N ARG A 321 27.08 -6.70 -6.77
CA ARG A 321 26.99 -7.81 -5.83
C ARG A 321 28.35 -8.19 -5.24
N ALA A 322 29.40 -8.25 -6.07
CA ALA A 322 30.75 -8.54 -5.59
C ALA A 322 31.30 -7.43 -4.66
N VAL A 323 30.99 -6.17 -4.93
CA VAL A 323 31.35 -5.05 -4.04
C VAL A 323 30.58 -5.15 -2.71
N VAL A 324 29.28 -5.42 -2.75
CA VAL A 324 28.44 -5.56 -1.56
C VAL A 324 28.85 -6.77 -0.72
N THR A 325 29.19 -7.90 -1.34
CA THR A 325 29.71 -9.10 -0.64
C THR A 325 30.92 -8.74 0.20
N ARG A 326 31.85 -7.98 -0.37
CA ARG A 326 33.04 -7.52 0.40
C ARG A 326 32.71 -6.55 1.51
N TRP A 327 31.71 -5.69 1.35
CA TRP A 327 31.24 -4.82 2.43
C TRP A 327 30.57 -5.66 3.55
N ALA A 328 29.82 -6.67 3.17
CA ALA A 328 29.17 -7.57 4.12
C ALA A 328 30.18 -8.38 4.97
N GLU A 329 31.36 -8.69 4.44
CA GLU A 329 32.44 -9.34 5.19
C GLU A 329 32.93 -8.52 6.42
N ASN A 330 32.62 -7.21 6.44
CA ASN A 330 32.96 -6.31 7.55
C ASN A 330 31.82 -6.10 8.55
N ASP A 331 30.73 -6.86 8.45
CA ASP A 331 29.51 -6.75 9.28
C ASP A 331 28.88 -5.32 9.28
N THR A 332 29.14 -4.53 8.26
CA THR A 332 28.61 -3.16 8.15
C THR A 332 27.31 -3.08 7.35
N VAL A 333 27.03 -4.08 6.51
CA VAL A 333 25.84 -4.10 5.65
C VAL A 333 24.66 -4.70 6.42
N ASN A 334 23.61 -3.91 6.60
CA ASN A 334 22.36 -4.37 7.18
C ASN A 334 21.52 -5.14 6.14
N SER A 335 21.28 -4.53 4.98
CA SER A 335 20.45 -5.13 3.93
C SER A 335 20.69 -4.47 2.57
N VAL A 336 20.36 -5.23 1.52
CA VAL A 336 20.19 -4.71 0.16
C VAL A 336 18.69 -4.78 -0.16
N ILE A 337 18.12 -3.65 -0.58
CA ILE A 337 16.71 -3.53 -0.93
C ILE A 337 16.62 -3.10 -2.39
N GLY A 338 16.27 -4.04 -3.24
CA GLY A 338 16.07 -3.79 -4.67
C GLY A 338 14.65 -3.35 -4.99
N PHE A 339 14.50 -2.51 -6.01
CA PHE A 339 13.23 -2.14 -6.57
C PHE A 339 13.22 -2.42 -8.07
N SER A 340 12.20 -3.09 -8.55
CA SER A 340 12.06 -3.42 -9.98
C SER A 340 10.63 -3.14 -10.46
N GLY A 341 10.52 -2.80 -11.75
CA GLY A 341 9.22 -2.74 -12.43
C GLY A 341 8.75 -4.09 -12.94
N THR A 342 9.65 -5.07 -13.03
CA THR A 342 9.41 -6.37 -13.68
C THR A 342 9.85 -7.52 -12.77
N PRO A 343 8.99 -8.56 -12.58
CA PRO A 343 9.33 -9.69 -11.72
C PRO A 343 9.96 -10.86 -12.48
N TYR A 344 10.08 -10.78 -13.83
CA TYR A 344 10.48 -11.90 -14.66
C TYR A 344 11.85 -11.68 -15.29
N LEU A 345 12.59 -12.76 -15.39
CA LEU A 345 13.86 -12.84 -16.11
C LEU A 345 13.62 -12.89 -17.63
N GLU A 346 14.52 -12.31 -18.40
CA GLU A 346 14.50 -12.44 -19.87
C GLU A 346 14.62 -13.90 -20.33
N LYS A 347 15.41 -14.70 -19.63
CA LYS A 347 15.59 -16.13 -19.85
C LYS A 347 15.43 -16.88 -18.54
N ALA A 348 14.69 -17.99 -18.59
CA ALA A 348 14.53 -18.85 -17.44
C ALA A 348 15.88 -19.40 -16.95
N GLU A 349 16.15 -19.29 -15.69
CA GLU A 349 17.31 -19.89 -15.01
C GLU A 349 16.98 -21.31 -14.56
N LYS A 350 17.96 -22.19 -14.56
CA LYS A 350 17.82 -23.58 -14.13
C LYS A 350 18.59 -23.77 -12.82
N ILE A 351 17.86 -24.09 -11.77
CA ILE A 351 18.44 -24.45 -10.48
C ILE A 351 18.51 -25.97 -10.41
N THR A 352 19.70 -26.52 -10.36
CA THR A 352 19.91 -27.97 -10.23
C THR A 352 19.53 -28.43 -8.83
N VAL A 353 18.67 -29.45 -8.76
CA VAL A 353 18.21 -30.07 -7.50
C VAL A 353 19.01 -31.34 -7.20
N VAL A 354 19.09 -32.23 -8.21
CA VAL A 354 19.92 -33.43 -8.25
C VAL A 354 20.38 -33.65 -9.70
N ASP A 355 21.33 -34.52 -9.92
CA ASP A 355 22.01 -34.70 -11.23
C ASP A 355 21.08 -34.71 -12.47
N ASN A 356 19.87 -35.22 -12.33
CA ASN A 356 18.91 -35.34 -13.43
C ASN A 356 17.64 -34.50 -13.25
N LEU A 357 17.60 -33.65 -12.24
CA LEU A 357 16.45 -32.82 -11.94
C LEU A 357 16.85 -31.37 -11.71
N SER A 358 16.32 -30.48 -12.51
CA SER A 358 16.42 -29.04 -12.30
C SER A 358 15.04 -28.39 -12.31
N VAL A 359 14.90 -27.31 -11.53
CA VAL A 359 13.73 -26.45 -11.55
C VAL A 359 14.06 -25.22 -12.40
N ALA A 360 13.27 -24.99 -13.43
CA ALA A 360 13.40 -23.79 -14.24
C ALA A 360 12.53 -22.68 -13.64
N THR A 361 13.12 -21.55 -13.34
CA THR A 361 12.40 -20.34 -12.91
C THR A 361 12.56 -19.24 -13.93
N ALA A 362 11.46 -18.66 -14.33
CA ALA A 362 11.44 -17.44 -15.15
C ALA A 362 11.23 -16.18 -14.29
N GLU A 363 11.10 -16.35 -12.98
CA GLU A 363 10.91 -15.25 -12.02
C GLU A 363 12.20 -14.99 -11.27
N ILE A 364 12.44 -13.74 -10.93
CA ILE A 364 13.52 -13.33 -10.05
C ILE A 364 13.22 -13.90 -8.65
N THR A 365 14.12 -14.69 -8.12
CA THR A 365 13.83 -15.52 -6.93
C THR A 365 13.82 -14.74 -5.61
N ASN A 366 14.61 -13.68 -5.47
CA ASN A 366 14.68 -12.85 -4.27
C ASN A 366 13.56 -11.80 -4.16
N ILE A 367 12.53 -11.89 -5.01
CA ILE A 367 11.33 -11.06 -4.87
C ILE A 367 10.60 -11.46 -3.59
N VAL A 368 10.44 -10.49 -2.69
CA VAL A 368 9.69 -10.64 -1.43
C VAL A 368 8.29 -10.06 -1.51
N TYR A 369 8.07 -9.13 -2.44
CA TYR A 369 6.77 -8.51 -2.68
C TYR A 369 6.58 -8.24 -4.18
N TYR A 370 5.43 -8.60 -4.71
CA TYR A 370 5.05 -8.37 -6.09
C TYR A 370 3.66 -7.77 -6.21
N TYR A 371 3.56 -6.67 -6.95
CA TYR A 371 2.28 -6.05 -7.30
C TYR A 371 2.11 -6.06 -8.83
N PRO A 372 1.11 -6.78 -9.37
CA PRO A 372 0.88 -6.89 -10.81
C PRO A 372 0.57 -5.54 -11.47
N LEU A 373 1.10 -5.30 -12.67
CA LEU A 373 0.83 -4.10 -13.46
C LEU A 373 -0.68 -3.88 -13.69
N ILE A 374 -1.39 -4.97 -13.98
CA ILE A 374 -2.83 -4.92 -14.28
C ILE A 374 -3.65 -4.38 -13.11
N ASN A 375 -3.26 -4.65 -11.87
CA ASN A 375 -3.93 -4.15 -10.67
C ASN A 375 -3.72 -2.64 -10.48
N GLY A 376 -2.69 -2.07 -11.11
CA GLY A 376 -2.43 -0.64 -11.11
C GLY A 376 -3.30 0.14 -12.09
N VAL A 377 -3.76 -0.51 -13.17
CA VAL A 377 -4.57 0.12 -14.21
C VAL A 377 -5.96 0.49 -13.66
N GLY A 378 -6.32 1.77 -13.77
CA GLY A 378 -7.56 2.31 -13.23
C GLY A 378 -7.54 2.55 -11.70
N ASN A 379 -6.48 2.16 -11.00
CA ASN A 379 -6.26 2.46 -9.58
C ASN A 379 -5.33 3.68 -9.43
N PHE A 380 -4.03 3.51 -9.73
CA PHE A 380 -3.04 4.60 -9.70
C PHE A 380 -2.38 4.84 -11.07
N LEU A 381 -2.75 4.06 -12.08
CA LEU A 381 -2.41 4.26 -13.47
C LEU A 381 -3.66 4.65 -14.25
N LYS A 382 -3.51 5.58 -15.18
CA LYS A 382 -4.53 5.89 -16.18
C LYS A 382 -4.87 4.64 -16.99
N ARG A 383 -6.10 4.54 -17.44
CA ARG A 383 -6.52 3.45 -18.33
C ARG A 383 -5.93 3.65 -19.72
N PRO A 384 -5.24 2.67 -20.27
CA PRO A 384 -4.69 2.78 -21.61
C PRO A 384 -5.79 2.70 -22.67
N VAL A 385 -5.78 3.63 -23.60
CA VAL A 385 -6.53 3.59 -24.84
C VAL A 385 -5.50 3.34 -25.94
N VAL A 386 -5.32 2.07 -26.31
CA VAL A 386 -4.32 1.71 -27.32
C VAL A 386 -4.95 1.69 -28.71
N LYS A 387 -4.36 2.46 -29.62
CA LYS A 387 -4.73 2.53 -31.04
C LYS A 387 -3.57 2.03 -31.88
N ILE A 388 -3.85 1.14 -32.80
CA ILE A 388 -2.89 0.57 -33.73
C ILE A 388 -3.29 1.02 -35.13
N ALA A 389 -2.38 1.74 -35.81
CA ALA A 389 -2.57 2.16 -37.17
C ALA A 389 -1.93 1.17 -38.12
N GLU A 390 -2.70 0.26 -38.64
CA GLU A 390 -2.28 -0.76 -39.57
C GLU A 390 -1.93 -0.17 -40.94
N PHE A 391 -0.79 -0.56 -41.50
CA PHE A 391 -0.32 -0.20 -42.86
C PHE A 391 -0.26 1.30 -43.18
N ALA A 392 -0.19 2.16 -42.18
CA ALA A 392 -0.10 3.60 -42.36
C ALA A 392 1.36 4.09 -42.29
N ASP A 393 1.67 5.12 -43.11
CA ASP A 393 2.96 5.80 -42.96
C ASP A 393 3.03 6.66 -41.70
N SER A 394 4.26 6.98 -41.28
CA SER A 394 4.53 7.72 -40.03
C SER A 394 3.76 9.06 -39.96
N SER A 395 3.61 9.79 -41.05
CA SER A 395 2.93 11.11 -41.09
C SER A 395 1.43 10.96 -40.84
N ARG A 396 0.79 9.95 -41.41
CA ARG A 396 -0.63 9.68 -41.19
C ARG A 396 -0.91 9.22 -39.77
N ILE A 397 -0.01 8.40 -39.18
CA ILE A 397 -0.12 7.95 -37.82
C ILE A 397 -0.03 9.14 -36.87
N ILE A 398 0.92 10.07 -37.10
CA ILE A 398 1.07 11.28 -36.29
C ILE A 398 -0.15 12.18 -36.47
N GLU A 399 -0.62 12.40 -37.67
CA GLU A 399 -1.81 13.23 -37.94
C GLU A 399 -3.04 12.69 -37.22
N ALA A 400 -3.33 11.37 -37.36
CA ALA A 400 -4.46 10.74 -36.71
C ALA A 400 -4.35 10.80 -35.17
N GLY A 401 -3.18 10.47 -34.62
CA GLY A 401 -3.00 10.47 -33.19
C GLY A 401 -3.04 11.88 -32.56
N VAL A 402 -2.52 12.90 -33.24
CA VAL A 402 -2.60 14.30 -32.76
C VAL A 402 -4.04 14.80 -32.80
N ARG A 403 -4.80 14.53 -33.88
CA ARG A 403 -6.21 14.91 -33.98
C ARG A 403 -7.02 14.24 -32.87
N GLU A 404 -6.91 12.92 -32.70
CA GLU A 404 -7.63 12.19 -31.67
C GLU A 404 -7.26 12.68 -30.26
N PHE A 405 -5.99 13.01 -30.02
CA PHE A 405 -5.57 13.60 -28.76
C PHE A 405 -6.26 14.96 -28.48
N PHE A 406 -6.29 15.86 -29.46
CA PHE A 406 -6.97 17.13 -29.26
C PHE A 406 -8.48 16.98 -29.15
N GLU A 407 -9.10 16.10 -29.94
CA GLU A 407 -10.54 15.81 -29.83
C GLU A 407 -10.92 15.33 -28.42
N THR A 408 -10.07 14.47 -27.83
CA THR A 408 -10.37 13.82 -26.55
C THR A 408 -9.92 14.68 -25.34
N TYR A 409 -8.74 15.33 -25.42
CA TYR A 409 -8.09 15.91 -24.24
C TYR A 409 -7.86 17.42 -24.30
N LYS A 410 -8.31 18.15 -25.33
CA LYS A 410 -8.07 19.60 -25.46
C LYS A 410 -8.55 20.41 -24.25
N ASP A 411 -9.67 20.01 -23.66
CA ASP A 411 -10.31 20.69 -22.53
C ASP A 411 -9.90 20.09 -21.17
N THR A 412 -9.01 19.08 -21.16
CA THR A 412 -8.59 18.44 -19.93
C THR A 412 -7.61 19.31 -19.17
N VAL A 413 -8.05 19.75 -17.99
CA VAL A 413 -7.26 20.44 -16.99
C VAL A 413 -7.36 19.64 -15.70
N TYR A 414 -6.22 19.26 -15.14
CA TYR A 414 -6.15 18.48 -13.92
C TYR A 414 -6.34 19.36 -12.67
N ALA A 415 -6.66 18.76 -11.53
CA ALA A 415 -6.90 19.48 -10.27
C ALA A 415 -5.72 20.37 -9.84
N ASN A 416 -4.48 19.98 -10.18
CA ASN A 416 -3.29 20.79 -9.92
C ASN A 416 -3.07 21.94 -10.92
N GLY A 417 -4.01 22.19 -11.81
CA GLY A 417 -3.97 23.23 -12.85
C GLY A 417 -3.11 22.89 -14.07
N THR A 418 -2.54 21.67 -14.15
CA THR A 418 -1.79 21.25 -15.33
C THR A 418 -2.73 20.79 -16.44
N VAL A 419 -2.29 20.95 -17.69
CA VAL A 419 -3.05 20.54 -18.87
C VAL A 419 -2.53 19.24 -19.44
N ALA A 420 -3.43 18.43 -20.03
CA ALA A 420 -3.06 17.19 -20.71
C ALA A 420 -2.02 17.42 -21.81
N LYS A 421 -1.04 16.53 -21.92
CA LYS A 421 0.09 16.61 -22.86
C LYS A 421 0.24 15.34 -23.67
N LEU A 422 0.62 15.55 -24.94
CA LEU A 422 0.97 14.48 -25.87
C LEU A 422 2.49 14.46 -26.09
N GLY A 423 3.09 13.30 -25.95
CA GLY A 423 4.50 13.06 -26.30
C GLY A 423 4.63 12.35 -27.65
N ILE A 424 5.41 12.89 -28.55
CA ILE A 424 5.70 12.27 -29.85
C ILE A 424 7.20 12.00 -29.91
N TYR A 425 7.57 10.74 -30.04
CA TYR A 425 8.95 10.31 -30.21
C TYR A 425 9.32 10.33 -31.69
N CYS A 426 10.35 11.05 -32.06
CA CYS A 426 10.69 11.33 -33.44
C CYS A 426 11.90 10.57 -34.00
N GLY A 427 12.62 9.83 -33.15
CA GLY A 427 13.82 9.07 -33.53
C GLY A 427 15.04 9.95 -33.85
N THR A 428 14.94 10.89 -34.79
CA THR A 428 16.02 11.82 -35.20
C THR A 428 15.57 13.27 -35.13
N ILE A 429 16.57 14.19 -35.07
CA ILE A 429 16.32 15.63 -35.04
C ILE A 429 15.75 16.11 -36.38
N GLU A 430 16.28 15.58 -37.48
CA GLU A 430 15.84 15.90 -38.85
C GLU A 430 14.35 15.57 -39.02
N LYS A 431 13.94 14.35 -38.61
CA LYS A 431 12.53 13.95 -38.64
C LYS A 431 11.67 14.91 -37.81
N LEU A 432 12.14 15.30 -36.62
CA LEU A 432 11.42 16.24 -35.75
C LEU A 432 11.21 17.59 -36.44
N GLU A 433 12.27 18.17 -36.99
CA GLU A 433 12.25 19.55 -37.53
C GLU A 433 11.58 19.64 -38.90
N GLU A 434 11.83 18.69 -39.79
CA GLU A 434 11.41 18.74 -41.20
C GLU A 434 10.03 18.16 -41.44
N LEU A 435 9.63 17.15 -40.63
CA LEU A 435 8.39 16.42 -40.86
C LEU A 435 7.38 16.63 -39.74
N VAL A 436 7.78 16.32 -38.48
CA VAL A 436 6.83 16.21 -37.38
C VAL A 436 6.36 17.57 -36.90
N TYR A 437 7.29 18.52 -36.66
CA TYR A 437 6.93 19.85 -36.18
C TYR A 437 5.99 20.62 -37.13
N PRO A 438 6.27 20.72 -38.46
CA PRO A 438 5.37 21.42 -39.38
C PRO A 438 3.97 20.77 -39.43
N LEU A 439 3.91 19.44 -39.39
CA LEU A 439 2.64 18.71 -39.36
C LEU A 439 1.83 18.98 -38.09
N VAL A 440 2.48 18.86 -36.92
CA VAL A 440 1.85 19.08 -35.63
C VAL A 440 1.43 20.54 -35.45
N ALA A 441 2.26 21.49 -35.91
CA ALA A 441 1.92 22.92 -35.84
C ALA A 441 0.67 23.26 -36.67
N ARG A 442 0.53 22.67 -37.86
CA ARG A 442 -0.68 22.81 -38.70
C ARG A 442 -1.91 22.29 -37.96
N ILE A 443 -1.85 21.06 -37.42
CA ILE A 443 -2.99 20.43 -36.76
C ILE A 443 -3.36 21.20 -35.48
N ALA A 444 -2.37 21.60 -34.68
CA ALA A 444 -2.60 22.41 -33.49
C ALA A 444 -3.31 23.73 -33.82
N ALA A 445 -2.90 24.41 -34.91
CA ALA A 445 -3.58 25.64 -35.39
C ALA A 445 -5.02 25.37 -35.81
N GLU A 446 -5.28 24.27 -36.52
CA GLU A 446 -6.66 23.85 -36.89
C GLU A 446 -7.51 23.56 -35.64
N CYS A 447 -6.90 23.12 -34.53
CA CYS A 447 -7.57 22.88 -33.25
C CYS A 447 -7.62 24.12 -32.33
N GLY A 448 -7.14 25.28 -32.79
CA GLY A 448 -7.18 26.54 -32.06
C GLY A 448 -5.99 26.78 -31.10
N PHE A 449 -4.88 26.05 -31.27
CA PHE A 449 -3.66 26.18 -30.45
C PHE A 449 -2.50 26.76 -31.25
N GLY A 450 -1.77 27.70 -30.64
CA GLY A 450 -0.60 28.32 -31.25
C GLY A 450 0.65 27.44 -31.17
N SER A 451 1.66 27.78 -31.96
CA SER A 451 2.96 27.09 -31.97
C SER A 451 3.72 27.19 -30.62
N ASP A 452 3.37 28.13 -29.76
CA ASP A 452 3.84 28.25 -28.37
C ASP A 452 3.38 27.13 -27.43
N THR A 453 2.41 26.31 -27.87
CA THR A 453 1.95 25.12 -27.16
C THR A 453 2.73 23.84 -27.52
N ILE A 454 3.70 23.93 -28.43
CA ILE A 454 4.50 22.81 -28.92
C ILE A 454 5.94 22.99 -28.46
N LEU A 455 6.43 22.04 -27.68
CA LEU A 455 7.83 22.01 -27.22
C LEU A 455 8.64 21.07 -28.11
N LYS A 456 9.68 21.60 -28.72
CA LYS A 456 10.76 20.81 -29.37
C LYS A 456 11.86 20.53 -28.35
N PHE A 457 12.15 19.24 -28.08
CA PHE A 457 13.11 18.88 -27.07
C PHE A 457 14.16 17.88 -27.59
N HIS A 458 15.33 18.40 -27.96
CA HIS A 458 16.49 17.67 -28.43
C HIS A 458 17.79 18.40 -28.07
N LYS A 459 18.94 17.70 -28.12
CA LYS A 459 20.26 18.28 -27.75
C LYS A 459 20.92 19.11 -28.86
N GLY A 460 20.25 19.22 -29.99
CA GLY A 460 20.83 19.91 -31.16
C GLY A 460 21.83 19.04 -31.93
N ASN A 461 22.06 19.41 -33.19
CA ASN A 461 23.15 18.96 -34.06
C ASN A 461 23.75 20.16 -34.85
N LYS A 462 24.61 19.87 -35.84
CA LYS A 462 25.24 20.92 -36.65
C LYS A 462 24.24 21.77 -37.46
N GLN A 463 23.12 21.16 -37.88
CA GLN A 463 22.14 21.83 -38.74
C GLN A 463 21.03 22.48 -37.90
N TYR A 464 20.61 21.82 -36.82
CA TYR A 464 19.53 22.27 -35.96
C TYR A 464 20.08 22.43 -34.51
N PRO A 465 20.34 23.67 -34.07
CA PRO A 465 20.81 23.92 -32.71
C PRO A 465 19.72 23.56 -31.69
N GLN A 466 20.11 23.30 -30.46
CA GLN A 466 19.15 23.09 -29.37
C GLN A 466 18.20 24.28 -29.24
N PRO A 467 16.88 24.10 -29.22
CA PRO A 467 15.94 25.21 -29.07
C PRO A 467 16.18 25.99 -27.77
N ALA A 468 16.12 27.31 -27.87
CA ALA A 468 16.27 28.20 -26.70
C ALA A 468 15.19 27.84 -25.65
N ASP A 469 15.54 27.89 -24.36
CA ASP A 469 14.68 27.66 -23.23
C ASP A 469 14.01 26.27 -23.18
N SER A 470 14.35 25.35 -24.11
CA SER A 470 13.73 24.04 -24.20
C SER A 470 13.92 23.21 -22.92
N GLN A 471 15.07 23.30 -22.27
CA GLN A 471 15.33 22.62 -21.00
C GLN A 471 14.46 23.18 -19.88
N MET A 472 14.35 24.50 -19.76
CA MET A 472 13.53 25.14 -18.73
C MET A 472 12.04 24.82 -18.93
N GLN A 473 11.56 24.84 -20.17
CA GLN A 473 10.18 24.46 -20.50
C GLN A 473 9.91 22.98 -20.19
N PHE A 474 10.85 22.10 -20.53
CA PHE A 474 10.77 20.67 -20.25
C PHE A 474 10.71 20.37 -18.75
N ASP A 475 11.54 21.03 -17.95
CA ASP A 475 11.59 20.89 -16.49
C ASP A 475 10.34 21.48 -15.79
N SER A 476 9.57 22.28 -16.51
CA SER A 476 8.34 22.93 -16.00
C SER A 476 7.03 22.35 -16.54
N LEU A 477 7.06 21.23 -17.27
CA LEU A 477 5.88 20.65 -17.89
C LEU A 477 4.75 20.37 -16.90
N ASP A 478 5.05 19.87 -15.71
CA ASP A 478 4.05 19.58 -14.66
C ASP A 478 3.73 20.76 -13.73
N LYS A 479 4.04 21.98 -14.17
CA LYS A 479 3.61 23.20 -13.47
C LYS A 479 2.37 23.80 -14.14
N ALA A 480 1.43 24.33 -13.34
CA ALA A 480 0.21 24.95 -13.85
C ALA A 480 0.44 26.09 -14.87
N ILE A 481 1.59 26.74 -14.80
CA ILE A 481 1.97 27.82 -15.75
C ILE A 481 2.31 27.29 -17.15
N SER A 482 2.58 25.99 -17.30
CA SER A 482 2.97 25.40 -18.59
C SER A 482 1.78 25.32 -19.54
N LYS A 483 1.88 26.02 -20.66
CA LYS A 483 0.89 25.98 -21.75
C LYS A 483 1.14 24.87 -22.76
N ILE A 484 2.22 24.11 -22.61
CA ILE A 484 2.63 23.08 -23.56
C ILE A 484 1.56 21.98 -23.62
N ARG A 485 1.15 21.63 -24.84
CA ARG A 485 0.21 20.56 -25.15
C ARG A 485 0.87 19.39 -25.87
N VAL A 486 1.89 19.67 -26.69
CA VAL A 486 2.61 18.63 -27.44
C VAL A 486 4.10 18.77 -27.17
N VAL A 487 4.74 17.65 -26.89
CA VAL A 487 6.19 17.55 -26.65
C VAL A 487 6.79 16.64 -27.72
N LEU A 488 7.66 17.19 -28.55
CA LEU A 488 8.39 16.45 -29.57
C LEU A 488 9.77 16.04 -29.03
N LEU A 489 10.06 14.75 -29.02
CA LEU A 489 11.20 14.16 -28.31
C LEU A 489 12.17 13.43 -29.25
N VAL A 490 13.46 13.70 -29.12
CA VAL A 490 14.52 12.94 -29.79
C VAL A 490 15.52 12.42 -28.78
N GLN A 491 15.58 11.10 -28.62
CA GLN A 491 16.53 10.38 -27.75
C GLN A 491 16.58 10.85 -26.28
N ILE A 492 15.60 11.59 -25.84
CA ILE A 492 15.48 12.17 -24.49
C ILE A 492 14.19 11.62 -23.84
N GLY A 493 14.13 11.62 -22.53
CA GLY A 493 12.98 11.08 -21.81
C GLY A 493 12.95 9.53 -21.75
N LYS A 494 14.12 8.86 -21.94
CA LYS A 494 14.23 7.40 -21.92
C LYS A 494 14.13 6.82 -20.52
N GLU A 495 14.85 7.41 -19.55
CA GLU A 495 14.82 7.01 -18.14
C GLU A 495 14.80 8.25 -17.25
N GLY A 496 14.22 8.13 -16.05
CA GLY A 496 14.20 9.19 -15.07
C GLY A 496 13.28 10.40 -15.36
N TRP A 497 12.65 10.47 -16.54
CA TRP A 497 11.70 11.54 -16.84
C TRP A 497 10.32 11.21 -16.26
N ASP A 498 9.83 12.10 -15.41
CA ASP A 498 8.50 12.04 -14.83
C ASP A 498 7.69 13.27 -15.24
N CYS A 499 6.64 13.05 -16.04
CA CYS A 499 5.67 14.04 -16.39
C CYS A 499 4.27 13.42 -16.20
N ARG A 500 3.62 13.74 -15.11
CA ARG A 500 2.32 13.15 -14.75
C ARG A 500 1.21 13.63 -15.66
N SER A 501 1.29 14.88 -16.11
CA SER A 501 0.33 15.46 -17.05
C SER A 501 0.49 14.95 -18.49
N LEU A 502 1.47 14.09 -18.76
CA LEU A 502 1.56 13.35 -20.02
C LEU A 502 0.37 12.39 -20.11
N THR A 503 -0.44 12.56 -21.14
CA THR A 503 -1.75 11.87 -21.29
C THR A 503 -1.81 11.09 -22.59
N GLY A 504 -0.89 11.35 -23.51
CA GLY A 504 -0.78 10.60 -24.75
C GLY A 504 0.64 10.38 -25.20
N ILE A 505 0.87 9.29 -25.92
CA ILE A 505 2.16 8.97 -26.57
C ILE A 505 1.90 8.45 -27.97
N ILE A 506 2.72 8.90 -28.93
CA ILE A 506 2.74 8.41 -30.32
C ILE A 506 4.13 7.82 -30.62
N LEU A 507 4.14 6.57 -31.09
CA LEU A 507 5.28 5.88 -31.67
C LEU A 507 4.91 5.46 -33.10
N SER A 508 5.26 6.30 -34.05
CA SER A 508 4.76 6.22 -35.43
C SER A 508 5.54 5.29 -36.35
N GLN A 509 6.77 4.95 -35.97
CA GLN A 509 7.60 4.02 -36.72
C GLN A 509 8.62 3.32 -35.82
N GLU A 510 9.18 2.23 -36.36
CA GLU A 510 10.32 1.56 -35.70
C GLU A 510 11.52 2.49 -35.62
N GLY A 511 12.17 2.55 -34.43
CA GLY A 511 13.32 3.44 -34.16
C GLY A 511 12.96 4.79 -33.55
N ASP A 512 11.69 5.15 -33.41
CA ASP A 512 11.24 6.30 -32.65
C ASP A 512 11.67 6.21 -31.19
N CYS A 513 11.68 5.00 -30.62
CA CYS A 513 12.30 4.69 -29.34
C CYS A 513 13.16 3.41 -29.45
N PRO A 514 14.06 3.12 -28.49
CA PRO A 514 14.81 1.86 -28.46
C PRO A 514 13.89 0.64 -28.39
N LYS A 515 14.27 -0.42 -29.10
CA LYS A 515 13.43 -1.64 -29.24
C LYS A 515 13.05 -2.28 -27.90
N ASN A 516 13.95 -2.25 -26.92
CA ASN A 516 13.75 -2.80 -25.56
C ASN A 516 13.00 -1.85 -24.61
N MET A 517 12.60 -0.67 -25.04
CA MET A 517 11.98 0.37 -24.22
C MET A 517 10.55 0.74 -24.68
N VAL A 518 9.95 0.00 -25.58
CA VAL A 518 8.60 0.34 -26.09
C VAL A 518 7.58 0.33 -24.97
N LEU A 519 7.57 -0.68 -24.13
CA LEU A 519 6.67 -0.77 -22.97
C LEU A 519 6.90 0.40 -21.98
N GLN A 520 8.15 0.63 -21.58
CA GLN A 520 8.47 1.70 -20.65
C GLN A 520 8.11 3.08 -21.21
N THR A 521 8.34 3.28 -22.52
CA THR A 521 7.97 4.53 -23.19
C THR A 521 6.46 4.70 -23.26
N SER A 522 5.73 3.68 -23.72
CA SER A 522 4.28 3.70 -23.86
C SER A 522 3.56 3.90 -22.51
N CYS A 523 4.05 3.27 -21.46
CA CYS A 523 3.43 3.38 -20.14
C CYS A 523 3.72 4.69 -19.38
N ARG A 524 4.54 5.61 -19.94
CA ARG A 524 4.82 6.91 -19.27
C ARG A 524 3.57 7.79 -19.15
N CYS A 525 2.68 7.74 -20.12
CA CYS A 525 1.44 8.50 -20.08
C CYS A 525 0.39 7.93 -19.10
N LEU A 526 0.63 6.74 -18.55
CA LEU A 526 -0.32 6.08 -17.65
C LEU A 526 -0.27 6.61 -16.21
N ARG A 527 0.67 7.46 -15.86
CA ARG A 527 0.75 8.00 -14.49
C ARG A 527 -0.44 8.89 -14.19
N GLN A 528 -1.18 8.55 -13.15
CA GLN A 528 -2.36 9.31 -12.73
C GLN A 528 -1.94 10.67 -12.14
N VAL A 529 -2.69 11.72 -12.46
CA VAL A 529 -2.51 13.08 -11.92
C VAL A 529 -3.42 13.27 -10.72
N ASP A 530 -4.71 13.06 -10.90
CA ASP A 530 -5.73 13.27 -9.89
C ASP A 530 -6.09 11.95 -9.21
N LYS A 531 -5.89 11.87 -7.90
CA LYS A 531 -6.23 10.66 -7.14
C LYS A 531 -7.72 10.34 -7.31
N ASN A 532 -8.02 9.07 -7.58
CA ASN A 532 -9.38 8.52 -7.72
C ASN A 532 -10.18 9.07 -8.91
N ALA A 533 -9.57 9.83 -9.83
CA ALA A 533 -10.22 10.24 -11.06
C ALA A 533 -10.13 9.14 -12.13
N PRO A 534 -11.18 8.94 -12.94
CA PRO A 534 -11.15 7.97 -14.04
C PRO A 534 -10.37 8.53 -15.24
N GLU A 535 -9.05 8.62 -15.09
CA GLU A 535 -8.18 9.13 -16.14
C GLU A 535 -7.89 8.07 -17.19
N THR A 536 -7.89 8.48 -18.46
CA THR A 536 -7.44 7.66 -19.60
C THR A 536 -6.16 8.24 -20.20
N ALA A 537 -5.42 7.42 -20.93
CA ALA A 537 -4.23 7.85 -21.65
C ALA A 537 -4.17 7.18 -23.03
N LEU A 538 -3.91 7.98 -24.07
CA LEU A 538 -3.84 7.55 -25.45
C LEU A 538 -2.44 6.99 -25.77
N ILE A 539 -2.38 5.78 -26.28
CA ILE A 539 -1.16 5.15 -26.79
C ILE A 539 -1.40 4.84 -28.27
N TYR A 540 -0.75 5.60 -29.15
CA TYR A 540 -0.90 5.47 -30.59
C TYR A 540 0.36 4.86 -31.21
N LEU A 541 0.22 3.69 -31.84
CA LEU A 541 1.33 2.88 -32.30
C LEU A 541 1.17 2.48 -33.77
N ASN A 542 2.30 2.26 -34.46
CA ASN A 542 2.29 1.47 -35.67
C ASN A 542 2.38 -0.04 -35.33
N ASP A 543 2.15 -0.91 -36.31
CA ASP A 543 2.13 -2.37 -36.16
C ASP A 543 3.38 -2.91 -35.45
N SER A 544 4.57 -2.51 -35.88
CA SER A 544 5.84 -3.00 -35.33
C SER A 544 6.03 -2.65 -33.86
N ASN A 545 5.60 -1.45 -33.44
CA ASN A 545 5.66 -1.05 -32.03
C ASN A 545 4.56 -1.71 -31.20
N ALA A 546 3.38 -1.97 -31.78
CA ALA A 546 2.32 -2.73 -31.13
C ALA A 546 2.74 -4.18 -30.85
N ASP A 547 3.36 -4.85 -31.82
CA ASP A 547 3.90 -6.19 -31.64
C ASP A 547 4.98 -6.26 -30.57
N LYS A 548 5.88 -5.26 -30.53
CA LYS A 548 6.91 -5.15 -29.49
C LYS A 548 6.31 -4.88 -28.12
N LEU A 549 5.30 -4.01 -28.04
CA LEU A 549 4.60 -3.74 -26.80
C LEU A 549 3.93 -5.02 -26.27
N ASN A 550 3.22 -5.76 -27.12
CA ASN A 550 2.61 -7.02 -26.76
C ASN A 550 3.64 -8.08 -26.32
N ALA A 551 4.74 -8.21 -27.06
CA ALA A 551 5.81 -9.14 -26.70
C ALA A 551 6.44 -8.78 -25.34
N GLN A 552 6.67 -7.50 -25.05
CA GLN A 552 7.21 -7.04 -23.78
C GLN A 552 6.21 -7.18 -22.63
N LEU A 553 4.91 -6.93 -22.84
CA LEU A 553 3.87 -7.19 -21.86
C LEU A 553 3.80 -8.69 -21.52
N GLN A 554 3.84 -9.56 -22.52
CA GLN A 554 3.86 -11.01 -22.29
C GLN A 554 5.13 -11.46 -21.56
N GLN A 555 6.29 -10.93 -21.93
CA GLN A 555 7.57 -11.32 -21.36
C GLN A 555 7.74 -10.79 -19.92
N GLN A 556 7.42 -9.52 -19.68
CA GLN A 556 7.72 -8.82 -18.43
C GLN A 556 6.59 -8.84 -17.41
N HIS A 557 5.34 -9.02 -17.86
CA HIS A 557 4.15 -8.99 -17.00
C HIS A 557 3.20 -10.17 -17.19
N ARG A 558 3.47 -11.06 -18.14
CA ARG A 558 2.63 -12.24 -18.47
C ARG A 558 1.19 -11.89 -18.85
N ILE A 559 0.98 -10.72 -19.40
CA ILE A 559 -0.31 -10.24 -19.90
C ILE A 559 -0.21 -9.92 -21.40
N SER A 560 -1.29 -10.12 -22.13
CA SER A 560 -1.40 -9.69 -23.52
C SER A 560 -1.77 -8.20 -23.61
N LEU A 561 -1.52 -7.61 -24.78
CA LEU A 561 -1.97 -6.23 -25.08
C LEU A 561 -3.49 -6.09 -24.95
N LYS A 562 -4.23 -7.15 -25.30
CA LYS A 562 -5.68 -7.20 -25.14
C LYS A 562 -6.10 -7.12 -23.67
N GLU A 563 -5.55 -7.96 -22.80
CA GLU A 563 -5.82 -7.91 -21.34
C GLU A 563 -5.43 -6.56 -20.75
N PHE A 564 -4.31 -5.99 -21.19
CA PHE A 564 -3.87 -4.67 -20.75
C PHE A 564 -4.87 -3.55 -21.13
N THR A 565 -5.47 -3.66 -22.32
CA THR A 565 -6.48 -2.69 -22.81
C THR A 565 -7.86 -2.98 -22.22
N GLU A 566 -8.27 -4.26 -22.12
CA GLU A 566 -9.57 -4.70 -21.62
C GLU A 566 -9.70 -4.60 -20.09
N ALA A 567 -8.61 -4.43 -19.34
CA ALA A 567 -8.66 -4.07 -17.91
C ALA A 567 -9.52 -2.79 -17.66
N SER A 568 -9.96 -2.15 -18.71
CA SER A 568 -10.81 -0.95 -18.71
C SER A 568 -12.28 -1.18 -19.04
N HIS A 569 -12.74 -2.39 -19.39
CA HIS A 569 -14.11 -2.60 -19.89
C HIS A 569 -15.05 -3.14 -18.81
N GLY A 570 -16.18 -2.48 -18.62
CA GLY A 570 -17.28 -2.95 -17.78
C GLY A 570 -17.74 -2.01 -16.67
N LYS A 571 -17.24 -0.76 -16.60
CA LYS A 571 -17.71 0.17 -15.56
C LYS A 571 -18.84 1.05 -16.08
N THR A 572 -19.93 1.08 -15.33
CA THR A 572 -21.06 1.97 -15.55
C THR A 572 -20.71 3.38 -15.07
N GLU A 573 -21.02 4.39 -15.86
CA GLU A 573 -20.88 5.79 -15.47
C GLU A 573 -22.03 6.20 -14.55
N ILE A 574 -21.70 6.68 -13.34
CA ILE A 574 -22.65 7.25 -12.38
C ILE A 574 -22.42 8.75 -12.31
N LYS A 575 -23.43 9.53 -12.64
CA LYS A 575 -23.40 11.00 -12.50
C LYS A 575 -23.82 11.37 -11.09
N ARG A 576 -22.98 12.13 -10.41
CA ARG A 576 -23.22 12.62 -9.05
C ARG A 576 -23.61 14.09 -9.09
N TYR A 577 -24.57 14.45 -8.29
CA TYR A 577 -25.11 15.79 -8.18
C TYR A 577 -24.82 16.40 -6.81
N ASP A 578 -24.09 17.52 -6.80
CA ASP A 578 -23.84 18.30 -5.60
C ASP A 578 -25.02 19.24 -5.33
N ARG A 579 -25.62 19.09 -4.14
CA ARG A 579 -26.76 19.90 -3.68
C ARG A 579 -26.39 20.98 -2.68
N THR A 580 -25.12 21.28 -2.49
CA THR A 580 -24.65 22.28 -1.51
C THR A 580 -25.22 23.68 -1.75
N ALA A 581 -25.60 23.99 -3.00
CA ALA A 581 -26.28 25.24 -3.34
C ALA A 581 -27.72 25.36 -2.78
N TYR A 582 -28.37 24.22 -2.47
CA TYR A 582 -29.74 24.12 -1.99
C TYR A 582 -29.86 23.80 -0.50
N LEU A 583 -28.78 23.30 0.09
CA LEU A 583 -28.77 22.86 1.47
C LEU A 583 -27.65 23.56 2.23
N LYS A 584 -27.91 23.84 3.48
CA LYS A 584 -26.85 24.29 4.37
C LYS A 584 -26.04 23.06 4.80
N LEU A 585 -24.81 22.96 4.31
CA LEU A 585 -23.92 21.86 4.69
C LEU A 585 -23.78 21.78 6.20
N PRO A 586 -24.00 20.60 6.80
CA PRO A 586 -23.80 20.44 8.21
C PRO A 586 -22.31 20.40 8.49
N LYS A 587 -21.86 21.34 9.33
CA LYS A 587 -20.58 21.28 10.01
C LYS A 587 -20.83 20.85 11.44
N ILE A 588 -20.09 19.86 11.90
CA ILE A 588 -20.24 19.27 13.22
C ILE A 588 -19.00 19.53 14.05
N ASP A 589 -19.20 20.18 15.18
CA ASP A 589 -18.14 20.41 16.17
C ASP A 589 -18.10 19.21 17.13
N PHE A 590 -16.93 18.69 17.38
CA PHE A 590 -16.70 17.61 18.32
C PHE A 590 -15.30 17.67 18.90
N TYR A 591 -15.06 16.97 20.01
CA TYR A 591 -13.73 16.81 20.56
C TYR A 591 -13.15 15.48 20.10
N GLN A 592 -11.99 15.55 19.48
CA GLN A 592 -11.23 14.39 19.08
C GLN A 592 -10.29 13.99 20.21
N PHE A 593 -10.38 12.74 20.64
CA PHE A 593 -9.41 12.17 21.56
C PHE A 593 -8.10 11.97 20.82
N LYS A 594 -7.03 12.57 21.32
CA LYS A 594 -5.68 12.44 20.80
C LYS A 594 -4.79 11.84 21.84
N VAL A 595 -4.10 10.79 21.45
CA VAL A 595 -3.10 10.16 22.27
C VAL A 595 -1.76 10.42 21.61
N ASN A 596 -0.90 11.12 22.30
CA ASN A 596 0.51 11.28 21.91
C ASN A 596 1.26 10.10 22.49
N TYR A 597 1.99 9.39 21.62
CA TYR A 597 2.76 8.23 22.01
C TYR A 597 4.22 8.61 22.16
N GLU A 598 4.74 8.43 23.38
CA GLU A 598 6.19 8.45 23.63
C GLU A 598 6.66 7.01 23.71
N THR A 599 7.47 6.59 22.76
CA THR A 599 8.03 5.24 22.75
C THR A 599 9.14 5.16 23.79
N GLN A 600 8.99 4.32 24.79
CA GLN A 600 10.09 3.89 25.65
C GLN A 600 10.39 2.43 25.30
N THR A 601 11.62 2.17 24.87
CA THR A 601 12.12 0.82 24.73
C THR A 601 12.62 0.38 26.11
N GLU A 602 11.93 -0.55 26.72
CA GLU A 602 12.45 -1.26 27.88
C GLU A 602 13.43 -2.32 27.39
N GLU A 603 14.58 -2.40 28.02
CA GLU A 603 15.47 -3.53 27.80
C GLU A 603 14.69 -4.83 28.00
N PRO A 604 14.88 -5.85 27.15
CA PRO A 604 14.19 -7.10 27.31
C PRO A 604 14.49 -7.62 28.72
N ALA A 605 13.44 -7.83 29.49
CA ALA A 605 13.60 -8.54 30.75
C ALA A 605 14.18 -9.91 30.41
N ALA A 606 15.22 -10.31 31.16
CA ALA A 606 15.89 -11.58 30.91
C ALA A 606 14.89 -12.71 30.72
N PRO A 607 15.04 -13.60 29.73
CA PRO A 607 14.12 -14.70 29.46
C PRO A 607 13.80 -15.51 30.72
N GLU A 608 14.76 -15.60 31.65
CA GLU A 608 14.64 -16.28 32.96
C GLU A 608 13.49 -15.73 33.81
N SER A 609 13.14 -14.44 33.67
CA SER A 609 12.07 -13.84 34.45
C SER A 609 10.70 -13.88 33.72
N LYS A 610 10.71 -14.01 32.40
CA LYS A 610 9.49 -13.97 31.57
C LYS A 610 8.91 -15.33 31.25
N ILE A 611 9.78 -16.33 31.03
CA ILE A 611 9.32 -17.69 30.72
C ILE A 611 8.45 -18.28 31.84
N PRO A 612 8.79 -18.18 33.13
CA PRO A 612 7.97 -18.77 34.20
C PRO A 612 6.54 -18.22 34.27
N VAL A 613 6.35 -16.97 33.91
CA VAL A 613 5.02 -16.30 33.97
C VAL A 613 4.25 -16.33 32.65
N ALA A 614 4.80 -16.98 31.61
CA ALA A 614 4.20 -17.02 30.28
C ALA A 614 2.79 -17.65 30.25
N ALA A 615 2.52 -18.57 31.17
CA ALA A 615 1.20 -19.21 31.29
C ALA A 615 0.18 -18.41 32.09
N ASP A 616 0.60 -17.45 32.93
CA ASP A 616 -0.30 -16.77 33.89
C ASP A 616 -1.33 -15.90 33.18
N GLU A 617 -0.93 -15.18 32.13
CA GLU A 617 -1.81 -14.32 31.33
C GLU A 617 -2.66 -15.13 30.30
N ALA A 618 -2.31 -16.39 30.10
CA ALA A 618 -2.94 -17.26 29.10
C ALA A 618 -4.00 -18.21 29.70
N LYS A 619 -4.34 -18.03 30.99
CA LYS A 619 -5.42 -18.82 31.61
C LYS A 619 -6.76 -18.42 31.01
N VAL A 620 -7.48 -19.39 30.51
CA VAL A 620 -8.86 -19.23 30.02
C VAL A 620 -9.78 -19.34 31.21
N SER A 621 -10.57 -18.30 31.50
CA SER A 621 -11.47 -18.22 32.66
C SER A 621 -12.83 -18.87 32.37
N ASP A 622 -12.87 -20.09 31.87
CA ASP A 622 -14.10 -20.71 31.41
C ASP A 622 -14.71 -21.71 32.38
N ASP A 623 -14.86 -21.33 33.62
CA ASP A 623 -15.71 -22.08 34.55
C ASP A 623 -17.21 -21.75 34.38
N ILE A 624 -17.58 -20.80 33.52
CA ILE A 624 -18.94 -20.34 33.36
C ILE A 624 -19.30 -20.22 31.89
N ILE A 625 -20.22 -21.06 31.41
CA ILE A 625 -20.85 -20.91 30.09
C ILE A 625 -22.13 -20.09 30.27
N LYS A 626 -22.29 -19.02 29.53
CA LYS A 626 -23.55 -18.30 29.39
C LYS A 626 -24.42 -19.06 28.36
N THR A 627 -25.54 -19.60 28.80
CA THR A 627 -26.53 -20.13 27.88
C THR A 627 -27.74 -19.21 27.86
N THR A 628 -28.18 -18.84 26.68
CA THR A 628 -29.43 -18.07 26.49
C THR A 628 -30.44 -18.97 25.84
N ASP A 629 -31.60 -19.14 26.43
CA ASP A 629 -32.67 -19.92 25.86
C ASP A 629 -33.52 -19.15 24.84
N LEU A 630 -34.48 -19.80 24.21
CA LEU A 630 -35.35 -19.18 23.21
C LEU A 630 -36.25 -18.07 23.79
N THR A 631 -36.34 -17.94 25.13
CA THR A 631 -37.07 -16.89 25.83
C THR A 631 -36.19 -15.72 26.25
N MET A 632 -34.94 -15.72 25.81
CA MET A 632 -33.90 -14.71 26.13
C MET A 632 -33.47 -14.69 27.61
N GLU A 633 -33.81 -15.70 28.37
CA GLU A 633 -33.27 -15.86 29.71
C GLU A 633 -31.85 -16.40 29.65
N THR A 634 -30.91 -15.64 30.19
CA THR A 634 -29.50 -16.02 30.26
C THR A 634 -29.20 -16.71 31.57
N GLN A 635 -28.75 -17.95 31.50
CA GLN A 635 -28.27 -18.72 32.65
C GLN A 635 -26.76 -18.90 32.58
N ASN A 636 -26.09 -18.69 33.70
CA ASN A 636 -24.68 -19.00 33.89
C ASN A 636 -24.56 -20.44 34.41
N ILE A 637 -24.07 -21.33 33.56
CA ILE A 637 -23.84 -22.73 33.94
C ILE A 637 -22.39 -22.90 34.30
N LYS A 638 -22.11 -23.33 35.52
CA LYS A 638 -20.76 -23.71 35.92
C LYS A 638 -20.40 -25.03 35.25
N VAL A 639 -19.36 -25.03 34.45
CA VAL A 639 -18.88 -26.25 33.76
C VAL A 639 -17.96 -26.99 34.70
N ASP A 640 -18.12 -28.32 34.73
CA ASP A 640 -17.33 -29.23 35.55
C ASP A 640 -15.82 -29.07 35.23
N ASP A 641 -15.01 -29.06 36.27
CA ASP A 641 -13.55 -28.78 36.24
C ASP A 641 -12.72 -29.93 35.62
N THR A 642 -13.28 -30.67 34.68
CA THR A 642 -12.57 -31.77 34.00
C THR A 642 -11.76 -31.27 32.82
N GLU A 643 -10.46 -31.56 32.84
CA GLU A 643 -9.56 -31.36 31.71
C GLU A 643 -10.05 -32.05 30.44
N ARG A 644 -10.24 -31.30 29.36
CA ARG A 644 -10.87 -31.80 28.12
C ARG A 644 -9.94 -31.81 26.92
N GLY A 645 -8.66 -31.53 27.09
CA GLY A 645 -7.70 -31.52 25.98
C GLY A 645 -7.62 -32.92 25.33
N THR A 646 -7.69 -32.98 24.03
CA THR A 646 -7.60 -34.19 23.22
C THR A 646 -6.31 -34.29 22.41
N GLU A 647 -5.62 -33.19 22.21
CA GLU A 647 -4.36 -33.12 21.47
C GLU A 647 -3.20 -33.57 22.35
N GLN A 648 -2.45 -34.60 21.88
CA GLN A 648 -1.28 -35.10 22.58
C GLN A 648 -0.16 -34.06 22.53
N ALA A 649 0.49 -33.87 23.66
CA ALA A 649 1.61 -32.97 23.82
C ALA A 649 2.91 -33.73 24.11
N THR A 650 3.95 -33.48 23.33
CA THR A 650 5.32 -33.86 23.73
C THR A 650 6.13 -32.58 23.89
N PHE A 651 7.10 -32.60 24.82
CA PHE A 651 7.95 -31.43 25.07
C PHE A 651 8.67 -30.97 23.80
N ALA A 652 9.16 -31.91 23.00
CA ALA A 652 9.85 -31.59 21.76
C ALA A 652 8.94 -30.94 20.71
N THR A 653 7.72 -31.47 20.55
CA THR A 653 6.75 -30.87 19.59
C THR A 653 6.29 -29.49 20.05
N TRP A 654 6.11 -29.29 21.35
CA TRP A 654 5.77 -28.00 21.91
C TRP A 654 6.89 -26.94 21.68
N LEU A 655 8.15 -27.29 21.94
CA LEU A 655 9.28 -26.39 21.61
C LEU A 655 9.34 -26.07 20.11
N LEU A 656 9.09 -27.06 19.27
CA LEU A 656 9.06 -26.85 17.83
C LEU A 656 7.93 -25.88 17.39
N ARG A 657 6.77 -25.94 18.04
CA ARG A 657 5.67 -24.97 17.80
C ARG A 657 6.10 -23.55 18.15
N ILE A 658 6.78 -23.36 19.29
CA ILE A 658 7.31 -22.05 19.70
C ILE A 658 8.27 -21.51 18.65
N VAL A 659 9.23 -22.34 18.19
CA VAL A 659 10.20 -21.96 17.17
C VAL A 659 9.54 -21.66 15.83
N LYS A 660 8.60 -22.50 15.39
CA LYS A 660 7.85 -22.26 14.14
C LYS A 660 7.09 -20.93 14.17
N GLY A 661 6.45 -20.59 15.27
CA GLY A 661 5.72 -19.33 15.44
C GLY A 661 6.65 -18.09 15.55
N SER A 662 7.96 -18.27 15.65
CA SER A 662 8.92 -17.16 15.74
C SER A 662 9.33 -16.58 14.38
N PHE A 663 8.83 -17.13 13.28
CA PHE A 663 9.15 -16.69 11.90
C PHE A 663 10.66 -16.62 11.61
N GLY A 664 11.45 -17.50 12.22
CA GLY A 664 12.90 -17.56 12.07
C GLY A 664 13.69 -16.60 12.98
N SER A 665 13.05 -15.85 13.86
CA SER A 665 13.71 -14.96 14.81
C SER A 665 14.31 -15.71 16.00
N LEU A 666 13.76 -16.89 16.36
CA LEU A 666 14.20 -17.73 17.45
C LEU A 666 14.59 -19.12 16.96
N THR A 667 15.74 -19.61 17.36
CA THR A 667 16.24 -20.93 17.00
C THR A 667 16.02 -21.95 18.12
N MET A 668 16.00 -23.23 17.76
CA MET A 668 15.90 -24.32 18.75
C MET A 668 17.10 -24.32 19.73
N GLN A 669 18.28 -23.91 19.26
CA GLN A 669 19.48 -23.82 20.08
C GLN A 669 19.37 -22.71 21.14
N GLU A 670 18.82 -21.57 20.80
CA GLU A 670 18.55 -20.46 21.73
C GLU A 670 17.52 -20.87 22.77
N LEU A 671 16.42 -21.48 22.33
CA LEU A 671 15.34 -21.92 23.21
C LEU A 671 15.83 -23.02 24.18
N SER A 672 16.69 -23.95 23.72
CA SER A 672 17.17 -25.08 24.53
C SER A 672 18.05 -24.66 25.72
N ARG A 673 18.64 -23.45 25.71
CA ARG A 673 19.38 -22.90 26.86
C ARG A 673 18.49 -22.70 28.09
N TYR A 674 17.18 -22.57 27.89
CA TYR A 674 16.15 -22.35 28.91
C TYR A 674 15.30 -23.61 29.14
N SER A 675 15.79 -24.78 28.79
CA SER A 675 15.06 -26.06 28.78
C SER A 675 14.37 -26.36 30.10
N ASP A 676 15.00 -26.06 31.24
CA ASP A 676 14.42 -26.37 32.55
C ASP A 676 13.20 -25.50 32.86
N LEU A 677 13.32 -24.19 32.63
CA LEU A 677 12.20 -23.24 32.80
C LEU A 677 11.06 -23.54 31.84
N LEU A 678 11.38 -23.84 30.59
CA LEU A 678 10.38 -24.22 29.59
C LEU A 678 9.68 -25.54 29.96
N ARG A 679 10.38 -26.48 30.59
CA ARG A 679 9.79 -27.73 31.05
C ARG A 679 8.79 -27.48 32.19
N GLU A 680 9.07 -26.56 33.09
CA GLU A 680 8.13 -26.17 34.16
C GLU A 680 6.85 -25.59 33.56
N VAL A 681 6.95 -24.66 32.59
CA VAL A 681 5.82 -24.10 31.90
C VAL A 681 5.06 -25.18 31.12
N TYR A 682 5.76 -26.04 30.40
CA TYR A 682 5.16 -27.18 29.71
C TYR A 682 4.34 -28.07 30.62
N LEU A 683 4.89 -28.41 31.80
CA LEU A 683 4.18 -29.23 32.81
C LEU A 683 2.92 -28.48 33.35
N THR A 684 2.97 -27.18 33.46
CA THR A 684 1.85 -26.34 33.89
C THR A 684 0.72 -26.30 32.87
N VAL A 685 1.03 -26.19 31.57
CA VAL A 685 0.04 -26.04 30.50
C VAL A 685 -0.39 -27.38 29.88
N THR A 686 0.11 -28.49 30.40
CA THR A 686 -0.24 -29.84 29.98
C THR A 686 -0.68 -30.69 31.17
N TYR A 687 -1.49 -31.69 30.94
CA TYR A 687 -1.87 -32.67 31.97
C TYR A 687 -1.62 -34.10 31.49
N GLU A 688 -1.50 -35.04 32.44
CA GLU A 688 -1.21 -36.42 32.15
C GLU A 688 -2.45 -37.28 32.37
N ARG A 689 -2.77 -38.13 31.40
CA ARG A 689 -3.83 -39.14 31.48
C ARG A 689 -3.33 -40.44 30.84
N ASP A 690 -3.41 -41.53 31.58
CA ASP A 690 -3.02 -42.86 31.12
C ASP A 690 -1.57 -42.97 30.62
N GLY A 691 -0.63 -42.23 31.22
CA GLY A 691 0.76 -42.17 30.82
C GLY A 691 1.07 -41.36 29.57
N VAL A 692 0.08 -40.66 29.05
CA VAL A 692 0.18 -39.75 27.88
C VAL A 692 -0.13 -38.33 28.31
N ARG A 693 0.65 -37.35 27.82
CA ARG A 693 0.38 -35.95 28.08
C ARG A 693 -0.46 -35.33 26.99
N TYR A 694 -1.35 -34.43 27.41
CA TYR A 694 -2.27 -33.67 26.55
C TYR A 694 -2.17 -32.19 26.87
N TYR A 695 -2.45 -31.34 25.88
CA TYR A 695 -2.59 -29.90 26.10
C TYR A 695 -3.81 -29.62 26.97
N SER A 696 -3.64 -28.82 28.02
CA SER A 696 -4.70 -28.45 28.94
C SER A 696 -5.66 -27.45 28.31
N SER A 697 -6.96 -27.70 28.37
CA SER A 697 -7.99 -26.78 27.91
C SER A 697 -8.12 -25.49 28.74
N ARG A 698 -7.41 -25.41 29.87
CA ARG A 698 -7.40 -24.25 30.78
C ARG A 698 -6.48 -23.12 30.31
N TYR A 699 -5.72 -23.34 29.24
CA TYR A 699 -4.75 -22.37 28.73
C TYR A 699 -4.96 -22.13 27.25
N ASP A 700 -4.84 -20.87 26.85
CA ASP A 700 -4.65 -20.51 25.46
C ASP A 700 -3.20 -20.78 25.05
N HIS A 701 -2.96 -21.93 24.43
CA HIS A 701 -1.62 -22.39 24.05
C HIS A 701 -0.94 -21.46 23.05
N ALA A 702 -1.71 -20.84 22.14
CA ALA A 702 -1.15 -19.87 21.20
C ALA A 702 -0.64 -18.62 21.93
N MET A 703 -1.34 -18.21 22.99
CA MET A 703 -0.93 -17.08 23.82
C MET A 703 0.29 -17.44 24.71
N VAL A 704 0.34 -18.65 25.28
CA VAL A 704 1.52 -19.12 26.02
C VAL A 704 2.76 -19.13 25.14
N GLU A 705 2.65 -19.71 23.95
CA GLU A 705 3.73 -19.78 22.97
C GLU A 705 4.19 -18.38 22.52
N ALA A 706 3.25 -17.46 22.31
CA ALA A 706 3.55 -16.06 21.97
C ALA A 706 4.25 -15.33 23.13
N ASN A 707 3.82 -15.54 24.38
CA ASN A 707 4.45 -14.94 25.56
C ASN A 707 5.88 -15.43 25.74
N ILE A 708 6.13 -16.72 25.46
CA ILE A 708 7.50 -17.26 25.48
C ILE A 708 8.35 -16.59 24.39
N ARG A 709 7.86 -16.47 23.17
CA ARG A 709 8.58 -15.78 22.08
C ARG A 709 8.88 -14.33 22.43
N LYS A 710 7.94 -13.62 23.07
CA LYS A 710 8.13 -12.24 23.53
C LYS A 710 9.22 -12.08 24.58
N ALA A 711 9.56 -13.15 25.31
CA ALA A 711 10.68 -13.13 26.27
C ALA A 711 12.05 -12.94 25.58
N PHE A 712 12.14 -13.22 24.28
CA PHE A 712 13.34 -13.07 23.47
C PHE A 712 13.31 -11.81 22.59
N CYS A 713 12.21 -11.04 22.62
CA CYS A 713 12.05 -9.82 21.85
C CYS A 713 12.14 -8.59 22.76
N GLU A 714 12.70 -7.50 22.24
CA GLU A 714 12.66 -6.20 22.92
C GLU A 714 11.20 -5.77 23.15
N LYS A 715 10.92 -5.31 24.36
CA LYS A 715 9.57 -4.85 24.70
C LYS A 715 9.44 -3.36 24.37
N ARG A 716 8.55 -3.05 23.46
CA ARG A 716 8.16 -1.68 23.17
C ARG A 716 7.01 -1.29 24.07
N THR A 717 7.24 -0.35 24.97
CA THR A 717 6.18 0.28 25.76
C THR A 717 5.93 1.69 25.24
N PHE A 718 4.65 2.00 25.01
CA PHE A 718 4.23 3.33 24.66
C PHE A 718 3.68 4.02 25.92
N HIS A 719 4.28 5.14 26.31
CA HIS A 719 3.63 6.05 27.24
C HIS A 719 2.68 6.96 26.47
N THR A 720 1.46 7.09 26.96
CA THR A 720 0.43 7.86 26.31
C THR A 720 0.10 9.10 27.10
N LYS A 721 0.10 10.27 26.42
CA LYS A 721 -0.45 11.50 26.95
C LYS A 721 -1.77 11.80 26.23
N GLU A 722 -2.83 11.97 27.00
CA GLU A 722 -4.19 12.14 26.51
C GLU A 722 -4.53 13.63 26.38
N GLU A 723 -5.10 14.01 25.26
CA GLU A 723 -5.60 15.36 25.01
C GLU A 723 -6.95 15.30 24.28
N LEU A 724 -7.87 16.20 24.64
CA LEU A 724 -9.09 16.44 23.88
C LEU A 724 -8.91 17.69 23.02
N ILE A 725 -8.96 17.50 21.69
CA ILE A 725 -8.75 18.57 20.73
C ILE A 725 -10.10 18.90 20.10
N PRO A 726 -10.55 20.18 20.14
CA PRO A 726 -11.75 20.58 19.41
C PRO A 726 -11.49 20.51 17.91
N GLU A 727 -12.38 19.85 17.18
CA GLU A 727 -12.38 19.74 15.73
C GLU A 727 -13.76 20.16 15.17
N GLU A 728 -13.76 20.77 14.00
CA GLU A 728 -14.94 21.00 13.18
C GLU A 728 -14.81 20.17 11.90
N ALA A 729 -15.79 19.35 11.58
CA ALA A 729 -15.77 18.50 10.39
C ALA A 729 -16.98 18.77 9.50
N SER A 730 -16.75 18.77 8.20
CA SER A 730 -17.80 18.80 7.19
C SER A 730 -18.21 17.38 6.77
N LEU A 731 -19.49 17.15 6.56
CA LEU A 731 -20.01 15.89 6.03
C LEU A 731 -19.80 15.76 4.51
N LEU A 732 -19.41 16.83 3.83
CA LEU A 732 -19.04 16.81 2.42
C LEU A 732 -17.71 17.52 2.22
N ASN A 733 -16.68 16.77 1.90
CA ASN A 733 -15.41 17.33 1.46
C ASN A 733 -15.46 17.68 -0.03
N ILE A 734 -15.73 18.96 -0.32
CA ILE A 734 -15.90 19.47 -1.68
C ILE A 734 -14.65 19.23 -2.54
N ALA A 735 -13.46 19.23 -1.95
CA ALA A 735 -12.21 18.97 -2.68
C ALA A 735 -12.12 17.54 -3.26
N ASN A 736 -12.85 16.61 -2.67
CA ASN A 736 -12.88 15.21 -3.08
C ASN A 736 -14.13 14.87 -3.90
N PHE A 737 -15.04 15.84 -4.12
CA PHE A 737 -16.23 15.60 -4.89
C PHE A 737 -15.92 15.41 -6.37
N THR A 738 -16.31 14.27 -6.91
CA THR A 738 -16.19 13.95 -8.33
C THR A 738 -17.59 13.86 -8.94
N PRO A 739 -17.93 14.72 -9.96
CA PRO A 739 -19.25 14.72 -10.58
C PRO A 739 -19.60 13.42 -11.31
N THR A 740 -18.60 12.66 -11.70
CA THR A 740 -18.77 11.41 -12.44
C THR A 740 -17.90 10.33 -11.81
N VAL A 741 -18.47 9.17 -11.56
CA VAL A 741 -17.78 7.98 -11.04
C VAL A 741 -18.03 6.81 -11.98
N HIS A 742 -17.02 5.97 -12.20
CA HIS A 742 -17.14 4.76 -12.99
C HIS A 742 -17.05 3.55 -12.06
N THR A 743 -18.10 2.74 -12.04
CA THR A 743 -18.20 1.58 -11.15
C THR A 743 -18.63 0.33 -11.90
N GLU A 744 -18.16 -0.82 -11.41
CA GLU A 744 -18.62 -2.15 -11.83
C GLU A 744 -19.92 -2.55 -11.10
N LYS A 745 -20.23 -1.85 -10.00
CA LYS A 745 -21.37 -2.13 -9.14
C LYS A 745 -22.30 -0.89 -9.03
N PRO A 746 -23.08 -0.60 -10.05
CA PRO A 746 -24.00 0.55 -10.02
C PRO A 746 -25.07 0.44 -8.92
N ASP A 747 -25.40 -0.78 -8.51
CA ASP A 747 -26.40 -1.03 -7.45
C ASP A 747 -25.92 -0.61 -6.05
N ASP A 748 -24.61 -0.38 -5.86
CA ASP A 748 -24.06 0.16 -4.61
C ASP A 748 -24.34 1.67 -4.45
N TYR A 749 -24.98 2.32 -5.43
CA TYR A 749 -25.31 3.74 -5.41
C TYR A 749 -26.80 3.98 -5.13
N TYR A 750 -27.08 4.78 -4.11
CA TYR A 750 -28.47 5.13 -3.72
C TYR A 750 -28.64 6.65 -3.58
N PRO A 751 -29.76 7.22 -4.05
CA PRO A 751 -30.85 6.59 -4.82
C PRO A 751 -30.48 6.27 -6.26
N ALA A 752 -31.36 5.54 -6.95
CA ALA A 752 -31.17 5.22 -8.35
C ALA A 752 -31.18 6.48 -9.23
N GLN A 753 -30.54 6.42 -10.40
CA GLN A 753 -30.27 7.58 -11.27
C GLN A 753 -31.54 8.34 -11.71
N ASP A 754 -32.66 7.63 -11.90
CA ASP A 754 -33.96 8.24 -12.26
C ASP A 754 -34.51 9.16 -11.16
N LEU A 755 -34.35 8.77 -9.90
CA LEU A 755 -34.73 9.61 -8.76
C LEU A 755 -33.77 10.81 -8.62
N VAL A 756 -32.49 10.62 -8.85
CA VAL A 756 -31.50 11.70 -8.88
C VAL A 756 -31.87 12.75 -9.92
N GLU A 757 -32.26 12.33 -11.14
CA GLU A 757 -32.70 13.23 -12.20
C GLU A 757 -33.95 14.01 -11.81
N ARG A 758 -34.90 13.35 -11.16
CA ARG A 758 -36.13 14.03 -10.67
C ARG A 758 -35.81 15.07 -9.60
N ILE A 759 -34.89 14.78 -8.67
CA ILE A 759 -34.45 15.74 -7.65
C ILE A 759 -33.74 16.92 -8.29
N ILE A 760 -32.90 16.70 -9.30
CA ILE A 760 -32.25 17.77 -10.06
C ILE A 760 -33.30 18.69 -10.76
N LEU A 761 -34.33 18.09 -11.34
CA LEU A 761 -35.42 18.86 -11.98
C LEU A 761 -36.23 19.68 -10.96
N ASP A 762 -36.44 19.08 -9.78
CA ASP A 762 -37.17 19.75 -8.68
C ASP A 762 -36.36 20.92 -8.12
N ASP A 763 -35.09 20.74 -7.83
CA ASP A 763 -34.19 21.81 -7.37
C ASP A 763 -34.09 22.98 -8.36
N LYS A 764 -34.15 22.68 -9.64
CA LYS A 764 -34.14 23.67 -10.71
C LYS A 764 -35.53 24.29 -11.00
N GLY A 765 -36.58 23.91 -10.27
CA GLY A 765 -37.96 24.34 -10.50
C GLY A 765 -38.53 23.88 -11.86
N LYS A 766 -38.02 22.79 -12.43
CA LYS A 766 -38.38 22.25 -13.73
C LYS A 766 -39.18 20.92 -13.65
N LEU A 767 -39.47 20.45 -12.43
CA LEU A 767 -40.29 19.27 -12.25
C LEU A 767 -41.71 19.56 -12.73
N LYS A 768 -42.19 18.79 -13.69
CA LYS A 768 -43.53 19.01 -14.27
C LYS A 768 -44.59 18.47 -13.31
N VAL A 769 -45.46 19.34 -12.85
CA VAL A 769 -46.66 19.01 -12.11
C VAL A 769 -47.79 18.80 -13.12
N SER A 770 -48.68 17.84 -12.88
CA SER A 770 -49.81 17.67 -13.80
C SER A 770 -50.74 18.89 -13.79
N ALA A 771 -51.37 19.19 -14.94
CA ALA A 771 -52.27 20.36 -15.07
C ALA A 771 -53.41 20.33 -14.03
N LYS A 772 -53.85 19.13 -13.61
CA LYS A 772 -54.89 18.96 -12.60
C LYS A 772 -54.37 19.32 -11.19
N GLU A 773 -53.19 18.90 -10.86
CA GLU A 773 -52.55 19.21 -9.55
C GLU A 773 -52.20 20.70 -9.47
N GLN A 774 -51.74 21.29 -10.57
CA GLN A 774 -51.46 22.71 -10.63
C GLN A 774 -52.73 23.55 -10.41
N ALA A 775 -53.84 23.18 -11.03
CA ALA A 775 -55.14 23.84 -10.82
C ALA A 775 -55.64 23.68 -9.35
N MET A 776 -55.36 22.52 -8.70
CA MET A 776 -55.69 22.32 -7.30
C MET A 776 -54.79 23.17 -6.38
N MET A 777 -53.53 23.36 -6.72
CA MET A 777 -52.62 24.22 -5.98
C MET A 777 -53.03 25.71 -6.09
N GLU A 778 -53.36 26.17 -7.27
CA GLU A 778 -53.89 27.53 -7.53
C GLU A 778 -55.16 27.78 -6.72
N LEU A 779 -56.13 26.85 -6.73
CA LEU A 779 -57.33 26.93 -5.94
C LEU A 779 -57.07 26.93 -4.42
N ALA A 780 -56.08 26.15 -3.93
CA ALA A 780 -55.71 26.14 -2.54
C ALA A 780 -55.03 27.46 -2.11
N GLU A 781 -54.23 28.07 -2.99
CA GLU A 781 -53.66 29.41 -2.80
C GLU A 781 -54.76 30.49 -2.79
N GLU A 782 -55.66 30.48 -3.71
CA GLU A 782 -56.81 31.45 -3.79
C GLU A 782 -57.74 31.34 -2.58
N THR A 783 -57.95 30.13 -2.06
CA THR A 783 -58.78 29.89 -0.88
C THR A 783 -58.06 30.05 0.45
N GLY A 784 -56.76 30.31 0.42
CA GLY A 784 -55.90 30.45 1.63
C GLY A 784 -55.77 29.15 2.43
N ASN A 785 -55.99 27.99 1.78
CA ASN A 785 -55.90 26.71 2.46
C ASN A 785 -54.46 26.17 2.45
N THR A 786 -53.69 26.70 3.40
CA THR A 786 -52.29 26.37 3.56
C THR A 786 -52.02 24.87 3.76
N ALA A 787 -52.92 24.16 4.46
CA ALA A 787 -52.76 22.73 4.72
C ALA A 787 -52.86 21.86 3.44
N ILE A 788 -53.83 22.16 2.59
CA ILE A 788 -53.97 21.49 1.29
C ILE A 788 -52.82 21.86 0.36
N LEU A 789 -52.37 23.11 0.40
CA LEU A 789 -51.23 23.55 -0.41
C LEU A 789 -49.94 22.83 -0.01
N GLU A 790 -49.67 22.72 1.26
CA GLU A 790 -48.50 21.94 1.78
C GLU A 790 -48.58 20.46 1.45
N MET A 791 -49.76 19.87 1.57
CA MET A 791 -49.99 18.47 1.22
C MET A 791 -49.76 18.24 -0.29
N LEU A 792 -50.24 19.10 -1.16
CA LEU A 792 -50.05 18.99 -2.61
C LEU A 792 -48.58 19.25 -3.00
N ARG A 793 -47.91 20.21 -2.40
CA ARG A 793 -46.48 20.47 -2.59
C ARG A 793 -45.65 19.28 -2.21
N LYS A 794 -45.99 18.64 -1.08
CA LYS A 794 -45.30 17.42 -0.56
C LYS A 794 -45.53 16.21 -1.49
N GLN A 795 -46.75 16.02 -2.01
CA GLN A 795 -47.05 14.97 -2.98
C GLN A 795 -46.36 15.17 -4.33
N ASN A 796 -46.11 16.41 -4.73
CA ASN A 796 -45.50 16.76 -6.02
C ASN A 796 -43.97 16.91 -5.91
N SER A 797 -43.41 16.82 -4.73
CA SER A 797 -41.95 16.85 -4.59
C SER A 797 -41.34 15.55 -5.14
N SER A 798 -40.13 15.65 -5.65
CA SER A 798 -39.38 14.47 -6.12
C SER A 798 -39.13 13.45 -5.00
N HIS A 799 -38.85 13.97 -3.78
CA HIS A 799 -38.65 13.20 -2.55
C HIS A 799 -39.06 14.07 -1.35
N PRO A 800 -39.94 13.59 -0.47
CA PRO A 800 -40.48 14.40 0.64
C PRO A 800 -39.40 14.95 1.60
N GLN A 801 -38.34 14.16 1.84
CA GLN A 801 -37.27 14.50 2.77
C GLN A 801 -35.96 14.90 2.05
N LYS A 802 -35.98 15.26 0.77
CA LYS A 802 -34.77 15.58 0.00
C LYS A 802 -33.89 16.67 0.66
N ASP A 803 -34.52 17.62 1.32
CA ASP A 803 -33.85 18.77 1.97
C ASP A 803 -33.39 18.47 3.41
N ARG A 804 -33.66 17.22 3.89
CA ARG A 804 -33.21 16.75 5.20
C ARG A 804 -32.17 15.65 5.12
N THR A 805 -31.81 15.20 3.93
CA THR A 805 -30.90 14.09 3.76
C THR A 805 -29.88 14.29 2.64
N PHE A 806 -30.27 14.60 1.45
CA PHE A 806 -29.43 14.45 0.28
C PHE A 806 -28.57 15.69 0.02
N HIS A 807 -27.36 15.74 0.61
CA HIS A 807 -26.41 16.83 0.37
C HIS A 807 -25.54 16.59 -0.88
N TYR A 808 -25.41 15.35 -1.35
CA TYR A 808 -24.95 14.98 -2.70
C TYR A 808 -25.65 13.69 -3.15
N LEU A 809 -25.69 13.42 -4.44
CA LEU A 809 -26.43 12.29 -5.00
C LEU A 809 -25.73 11.66 -6.19
N PRO A 810 -25.77 10.33 -6.33
CA PRO A 810 -26.16 9.34 -5.34
C PRO A 810 -25.04 9.08 -4.31
N TYR A 811 -25.42 8.56 -3.15
CA TYR A 811 -24.46 8.04 -2.17
C TYR A 811 -23.92 6.70 -2.64
N HIS A 812 -22.62 6.48 -2.46
CA HIS A 812 -22.04 5.15 -2.55
C HIS A 812 -22.23 4.43 -1.21
N THR A 813 -22.96 3.33 -1.18
CA THR A 813 -23.21 2.54 0.03
C THR A 813 -22.43 1.23 -0.02
N ASP A 814 -21.89 0.80 1.11
CA ASP A 814 -21.12 -0.44 1.19
C ASP A 814 -22.02 -1.68 1.29
N SER A 815 -23.31 -1.49 1.63
CA SER A 815 -24.27 -2.59 1.80
C SER A 815 -25.73 -2.22 1.49
N ARG A 816 -26.55 -3.21 1.18
CA ARG A 816 -28.02 -3.06 1.08
C ARG A 816 -28.64 -2.69 2.43
N PHE A 817 -28.04 -3.09 3.53
CA PHE A 817 -28.54 -2.77 4.85
C PHE A 817 -28.48 -1.25 5.11
N GLU A 818 -27.42 -0.57 4.72
CA GLU A 818 -27.32 0.90 4.78
C GLU A 818 -28.43 1.59 3.98
N GLN A 819 -28.71 1.10 2.76
CA GLN A 819 -29.81 1.64 1.93
C GLN A 819 -31.17 1.44 2.59
N THR A 820 -31.40 0.27 3.19
CA THR A 820 -32.66 -0.07 3.88
C THR A 820 -32.85 0.82 5.09
N PHE A 821 -31.80 0.99 5.93
CA PHE A 821 -31.84 1.85 7.09
C PHE A 821 -32.22 3.32 6.71
N LEU A 822 -31.58 3.86 5.68
CA LEU A 822 -31.86 5.23 5.23
C LEU A 822 -33.32 5.37 4.77
N LYS A 823 -33.83 4.41 4.01
CA LYS A 823 -35.23 4.39 3.58
C LYS A 823 -36.20 4.35 4.76
N GLU A 824 -35.92 3.51 5.74
CA GLU A 824 -36.78 3.32 6.93
C GLU A 824 -36.82 4.58 7.80
N VAL A 825 -35.66 5.14 8.14
CA VAL A 825 -35.58 6.29 9.04
C VAL A 825 -36.23 7.55 8.46
N LEU A 826 -36.20 7.71 7.13
CA LEU A 826 -36.86 8.83 6.44
C LEU A 826 -38.39 8.74 6.46
N THR A 827 -38.98 7.59 6.84
CA THR A 827 -40.43 7.44 6.98
C THR A 827 -40.93 7.83 8.39
N PHE A 828 -40.04 8.07 9.35
CA PHE A 828 -40.44 8.40 10.71
C PHE A 828 -41.02 9.81 10.79
N ASP A 829 -42.18 9.95 11.41
CA ASP A 829 -42.84 11.26 11.63
C ASP A 829 -41.96 12.19 12.45
N GLU A 830 -41.11 11.65 13.33
CA GLU A 830 -40.18 12.41 14.16
C GLU A 830 -39.15 13.18 13.36
N VAL A 831 -38.74 12.67 12.21
CA VAL A 831 -37.78 13.35 11.32
C VAL A 831 -38.34 14.70 10.87
N GLU A 832 -39.63 14.74 10.57
CA GLU A 832 -40.31 15.99 10.20
C GLU A 832 -40.67 16.82 11.44
N ARG A 833 -41.29 16.20 12.44
CA ARG A 833 -41.80 16.86 13.66
C ARG A 833 -40.70 17.56 14.46
N LEU A 834 -39.53 16.87 14.62
CA LEU A 834 -38.40 17.39 15.38
C LEU A 834 -37.37 18.13 14.50
N GLY A 835 -37.65 18.26 13.20
CA GLY A 835 -36.77 18.94 12.27
C GLY A 835 -35.41 18.27 12.08
N LEU A 836 -35.37 16.93 12.15
CA LEU A 836 -34.12 16.17 12.07
C LEU A 836 -33.59 16.12 10.63
N GLU A 837 -32.29 16.01 10.53
CA GLU A 837 -31.55 15.78 9.28
C GLU A 837 -30.85 14.42 9.38
N VAL A 838 -30.88 13.64 8.31
CA VAL A 838 -30.28 12.30 8.24
C VAL A 838 -29.29 12.25 7.10
N TYR A 839 -28.01 12.10 7.37
CA TYR A 839 -26.98 12.07 6.33
C TYR A 839 -26.19 10.77 6.35
N TYR A 840 -25.94 10.23 5.16
CA TYR A 840 -24.99 9.16 4.97
C TYR A 840 -23.56 9.70 5.07
N ASN A 841 -22.79 9.08 5.94
CA ASN A 841 -21.40 9.46 6.24
C ASN A 841 -20.39 8.35 5.87
N GLY A 842 -20.88 7.20 5.40
CA GLY A 842 -20.05 6.03 5.12
C GLY A 842 -19.10 6.17 3.95
N ASP A 843 -19.33 7.14 3.02
CA ASP A 843 -18.37 7.42 1.94
C ASP A 843 -17.12 8.12 2.49
N ARG A 844 -16.12 7.30 2.84
CA ARG A 844 -14.91 7.74 3.53
C ARG A 844 -14.10 8.80 2.79
N ALA A 845 -14.22 8.87 1.47
CA ALA A 845 -13.54 9.88 0.66
C ALA A 845 -14.23 11.24 0.74
N MET A 846 -15.53 11.25 1.00
CA MET A 846 -16.37 12.44 0.93
C MET A 846 -16.55 13.14 2.28
N THR A 847 -16.38 12.45 3.39
CA THR A 847 -16.61 13.03 4.72
C THR A 847 -15.31 13.39 5.43
N GLU A 848 -15.34 14.49 6.19
CA GLU A 848 -14.30 14.86 7.14
C GLU A 848 -14.61 14.35 8.56
N PHE A 849 -15.86 13.96 8.84
CA PHE A 849 -16.25 13.45 10.16
C PHE A 849 -15.75 12.02 10.36
N LYS A 850 -14.58 11.93 10.96
CA LYS A 850 -13.86 10.68 11.23
C LYS A 850 -13.33 10.71 12.65
N ILE A 851 -13.52 9.63 13.38
CA ILE A 851 -13.22 9.53 14.80
C ILE A 851 -12.01 8.62 15.02
N LYS A 852 -11.01 9.10 15.73
CA LYS A 852 -9.85 8.31 16.15
C LYS A 852 -10.25 7.44 17.32
N CYS A 853 -10.23 6.14 17.14
CA CYS A 853 -10.59 5.19 18.18
C CYS A 853 -9.35 4.61 18.86
N TYR A 854 -9.49 4.36 20.15
CA TYR A 854 -8.43 3.83 21.00
C TYR A 854 -8.98 2.72 21.88
N ARG A 855 -8.12 1.76 22.25
CA ARG A 855 -8.41 0.72 23.22
C ARG A 855 -7.57 0.96 24.47
N ARG A 856 -8.18 0.87 25.63
CA ARG A 856 -7.46 0.94 26.90
C ARG A 856 -6.69 -0.34 27.16
N THR A 857 -5.41 -0.22 27.48
CA THR A 857 -4.52 -1.31 27.85
C THR A 857 -3.85 -1.01 29.20
N SER A 858 -3.17 -1.98 29.78
CA SER A 858 -2.40 -1.80 31.02
C SER A 858 -1.33 -0.71 30.92
N GLY A 859 -0.82 -0.40 29.71
CA GLY A 859 0.17 0.64 29.44
C GLY A 859 -0.41 1.97 28.96
N GLY A 860 -1.73 2.19 29.04
CA GLY A 860 -2.40 3.39 28.54
C GLY A 860 -3.27 3.12 27.32
N TRP A 861 -3.53 4.15 26.53
CA TRP A 861 -4.38 4.04 25.35
C TRP A 861 -3.60 3.61 24.11
N ARG A 862 -4.10 2.59 23.42
CA ARG A 862 -3.57 2.15 22.14
C ARG A 862 -4.50 2.59 21.02
N TYR A 863 -3.96 3.25 20.00
CA TYR A 863 -4.70 3.58 18.80
C TYR A 863 -5.09 2.29 18.02
N ILE A 864 -6.38 2.18 17.66
CA ILE A 864 -6.93 1.02 16.95
C ILE A 864 -7.47 1.35 15.56
N GLY A 865 -7.42 2.62 15.17
CA GLY A 865 -7.78 3.05 13.82
C GLY A 865 -8.79 4.18 13.78
N MET A 866 -9.04 4.69 12.57
CA MET A 866 -10.13 5.61 12.30
C MET A 866 -11.46 4.86 12.24
N TYR A 867 -12.47 5.53 12.70
CA TYR A 867 -13.86 5.12 12.57
C TYR A 867 -14.61 6.17 11.78
N THR A 868 -15.28 5.75 10.73
CA THR A 868 -16.19 6.58 9.95
C THR A 868 -17.57 5.95 10.10
N PRO A 869 -18.49 6.56 10.85
CA PRO A 869 -19.82 6.02 11.02
C PRO A 869 -20.60 6.08 9.71
N ASP A 870 -21.58 5.17 9.58
CA ASP A 870 -22.37 5.07 8.35
C ASP A 870 -23.35 6.24 8.20
N PHE A 871 -24.04 6.62 9.31
CA PHE A 871 -25.03 7.71 9.28
C PHE A 871 -24.91 8.63 10.49
N LEU A 872 -25.45 9.83 10.27
CA LEU A 872 -25.67 10.83 11.31
C LEU A 872 -27.14 11.30 11.27
N VAL A 873 -27.81 11.25 12.43
CA VAL A 873 -29.12 11.89 12.63
C VAL A 873 -28.87 13.13 13.47
N LEU A 874 -29.19 14.30 12.90
CA LEU A 874 -28.79 15.60 13.43
C LEU A 874 -30.00 16.44 13.79
N GLN A 875 -29.90 17.19 14.88
CA GLN A 875 -30.85 18.24 15.27
C GLN A 875 -30.14 19.59 15.34
N ARG A 876 -30.72 20.62 14.74
CA ARG A 876 -30.20 21.99 14.81
C ARG A 876 -30.93 22.83 15.85
N LYS A 877 -30.14 23.71 16.51
CA LYS A 877 -30.63 24.85 17.29
C LYS A 877 -29.83 26.06 16.84
N ASP A 878 -30.52 27.17 16.54
CA ASP A 878 -29.89 28.39 16.05
C ASP A 878 -28.96 28.20 14.86
N ASN A 879 -29.39 27.38 13.90
CA ASN A 879 -28.64 27.02 12.68
C ASN A 879 -27.35 26.21 12.91
N LYS A 880 -27.01 25.86 14.16
CA LYS A 880 -25.87 24.99 14.49
C LYS A 880 -26.36 23.59 14.86
N ILE A 881 -25.57 22.59 14.59
CA ILE A 881 -25.85 21.24 15.05
C ILE A 881 -25.76 21.23 16.58
N HIS A 882 -26.88 20.90 17.20
CA HIS A 882 -27.02 20.86 18.66
C HIS A 882 -26.83 19.43 19.19
N LYS A 883 -27.57 18.48 18.66
CA LYS A 883 -27.50 17.07 19.02
C LYS A 883 -27.27 16.19 17.79
N ALA A 884 -26.58 15.06 17.97
CA ALA A 884 -26.29 14.09 16.92
C ALA A 884 -26.35 12.65 17.44
N ILE A 885 -27.11 11.79 16.78
CA ILE A 885 -26.97 10.33 16.92
C ILE A 885 -26.04 9.85 15.83
N ILE A 886 -24.99 9.16 16.25
CA ILE A 886 -24.04 8.48 15.36
C ILE A 886 -24.55 7.05 15.15
N VAL A 887 -24.81 6.67 13.93
CA VAL A 887 -25.38 5.35 13.59
C VAL A 887 -24.39 4.51 12.83
N GLU A 888 -24.27 3.28 13.26
CA GLU A 888 -23.49 2.23 12.56
C GLU A 888 -24.40 1.07 12.21
N THR A 889 -24.34 0.66 10.95
CA THR A 889 -25.08 -0.49 10.42
C THR A 889 -24.10 -1.58 10.00
N LYS A 890 -24.16 -2.78 10.58
CA LYS A 890 -23.17 -3.84 10.30
C LYS A 890 -23.81 -5.16 9.91
N GLY A 891 -23.27 -5.76 8.83
CA GLY A 891 -23.55 -7.15 8.50
C GLY A 891 -22.91 -8.11 9.50
N GLY A 892 -23.63 -9.21 9.85
CA GLY A 892 -23.23 -10.16 10.89
C GLY A 892 -21.83 -10.76 10.73
N ILE A 893 -21.31 -10.86 9.53
CA ILE A 893 -19.94 -11.33 9.25
C ILE A 893 -18.91 -10.35 9.84
N TYR A 894 -19.12 -9.05 9.68
CA TYR A 894 -18.20 -8.01 10.14
C TYR A 894 -18.42 -7.61 11.61
N ALA A 895 -19.59 -7.88 12.17
CA ALA A 895 -19.89 -7.63 13.57
C ALA A 895 -18.96 -8.40 14.53
N ASN A 896 -18.42 -9.53 14.08
CA ASN A 896 -17.50 -10.38 14.84
C ASN A 896 -16.00 -10.02 14.66
N ASP A 897 -15.68 -9.07 13.79
CA ASP A 897 -14.29 -8.59 13.66
C ASP A 897 -13.80 -7.97 14.98
N PRO A 898 -12.72 -8.49 15.58
CA PRO A 898 -12.17 -7.96 16.84
C PRO A 898 -11.81 -6.47 16.75
N ALA A 899 -11.29 -6.01 15.61
CA ALA A 899 -10.93 -4.60 15.41
C ALA A 899 -12.17 -3.71 15.39
N PHE A 900 -13.27 -4.17 14.84
CA PHE A 900 -14.53 -3.47 14.86
C PHE A 900 -15.14 -3.43 16.26
N LYS A 901 -15.12 -4.55 17.00
CA LYS A 901 -15.62 -4.62 18.40
C LYS A 901 -14.90 -3.62 19.29
N ASP A 902 -13.59 -3.48 19.16
CA ASP A 902 -12.82 -2.49 19.91
C ASP A 902 -13.25 -1.05 19.57
N LYS A 903 -13.48 -0.73 18.28
CA LYS A 903 -13.95 0.59 17.84
C LYS A 903 -15.35 0.87 18.34
N ARG A 904 -16.26 -0.10 18.25
CA ARG A 904 -17.61 -0.01 18.79
C ARG A 904 -17.57 0.27 20.29
N THR A 905 -16.80 -0.47 21.07
CA THR A 905 -16.63 -0.25 22.50
C THR A 905 -16.15 1.18 22.80
N PHE A 906 -15.20 1.69 22.02
CA PHE A 906 -14.74 3.07 22.18
C PHE A 906 -15.85 4.10 21.90
N MET A 907 -16.65 3.88 20.85
CA MET A 907 -17.78 4.76 20.52
C MET A 907 -18.85 4.76 21.61
N GLU A 908 -19.24 3.58 22.09
CA GLU A 908 -20.28 3.39 23.10
C GLU A 908 -19.85 3.94 24.46
N MET A 909 -18.61 3.67 24.88
CA MET A 909 -18.18 3.92 26.27
C MET A 909 -17.43 5.23 26.45
N GLU A 910 -16.72 5.69 25.42
CA GLU A 910 -15.76 6.79 25.56
C GLU A 910 -16.16 8.00 24.72
N PHE A 911 -16.38 7.86 23.42
CA PHE A 911 -16.61 9.01 22.54
C PHE A 911 -17.78 9.89 22.98
N SER A 912 -18.95 9.29 23.16
CA SER A 912 -20.13 10.05 23.61
C SER A 912 -19.89 10.66 25.01
N ARG A 913 -19.31 9.88 25.93
CA ARG A 913 -19.04 10.31 27.30
C ARG A 913 -18.13 11.55 27.35
N TYR A 914 -16.95 11.51 26.74
CA TYR A 914 -16.03 12.65 26.86
C TYR A 914 -16.50 13.87 26.04
N ASN A 915 -17.16 13.67 24.90
CA ASN A 915 -17.76 14.76 24.17
C ASN A 915 -18.89 15.44 24.98
N ASN A 916 -19.82 14.66 25.51
CA ASN A 916 -20.93 15.21 26.31
C ASN A 916 -20.42 15.94 27.55
N GLN A 917 -19.36 15.43 28.19
CA GLN A 917 -18.70 16.13 29.29
C GLN A 917 -18.07 17.45 28.84
N ALA A 918 -17.37 17.48 27.70
CA ALA A 918 -16.71 18.69 27.22
C ALA A 918 -17.70 19.77 26.77
N PHE A 919 -18.83 19.37 26.16
CA PHE A 919 -19.89 20.31 25.79
C PHE A 919 -20.81 20.70 26.96
N GLY A 920 -20.83 19.91 28.03
CA GLY A 920 -21.68 20.17 29.19
C GLY A 920 -23.15 19.78 29.06
N TYR A 921 -23.51 19.06 28.01
CA TYR A 921 -24.84 18.50 27.75
C TYR A 921 -24.75 17.25 26.85
N GLU A 922 -25.83 16.47 26.75
CA GLU A 922 -25.92 15.29 25.90
C GLU A 922 -25.99 15.72 24.44
N ARG A 923 -24.79 15.84 23.80
CA ARG A 923 -24.61 16.25 22.41
C ARG A 923 -24.57 15.07 21.48
N PHE A 924 -23.92 13.99 21.88
CA PHE A 924 -23.71 12.79 21.08
C PHE A 924 -24.30 11.55 21.74
N GLU A 925 -24.94 10.74 20.92
CA GLU A 925 -25.41 9.42 21.28
C GLU A 925 -24.97 8.43 20.18
N TYR A 926 -24.82 7.16 20.50
CA TYR A 926 -24.42 6.11 19.58
C TYR A 926 -25.51 5.04 19.43
N LEU A 927 -25.79 4.66 18.20
CA LEU A 927 -26.74 3.59 17.84
C LEU A 927 -26.04 2.58 16.95
N TYR A 928 -25.97 1.34 17.41
CA TYR A 928 -25.44 0.22 16.68
C TYR A 928 -26.56 -0.72 16.28
N LEU A 929 -26.61 -1.09 15.00
CA LEU A 929 -27.60 -1.99 14.42
C LEU A 929 -26.94 -3.11 13.63
N GLU A 930 -27.44 -4.33 13.79
CA GLU A 930 -26.99 -5.50 13.03
C GLU A 930 -28.05 -5.94 12.02
N ASP A 931 -27.61 -6.48 10.87
CA ASP A 931 -28.49 -7.05 9.85
C ASP A 931 -29.18 -8.34 10.31
N THR A 932 -28.68 -8.96 11.37
CA THR A 932 -29.28 -10.14 12.02
C THR A 932 -30.54 -9.83 12.82
N LEU A 933 -30.76 -8.55 13.15
CA LEU A 933 -31.98 -8.10 13.83
C LEU A 933 -33.19 -8.16 12.88
N ALA A 934 -34.33 -8.62 13.40
CA ALA A 934 -35.58 -8.53 12.66
C ALA A 934 -35.92 -7.06 12.34
N ASP A 935 -36.49 -6.81 11.16
CA ASP A 935 -36.83 -5.45 10.69
C ASP A 935 -37.65 -4.66 11.71
N ALA A 936 -38.68 -5.30 12.31
CA ALA A 936 -39.52 -4.66 13.32
C ALA A 936 -38.73 -4.26 14.58
N GLU A 937 -37.78 -5.06 15.00
CA GLU A 937 -36.93 -4.78 16.16
C GLU A 937 -35.93 -3.66 15.87
N ARG A 938 -35.33 -3.67 14.68
CA ARG A 938 -34.44 -2.61 14.22
C ARG A 938 -35.16 -1.25 14.16
N ILE A 939 -36.35 -1.22 13.56
CA ILE A 939 -37.19 -0.03 13.46
C ILE A 939 -37.55 0.46 14.89
N ARG A 940 -37.94 -0.45 15.79
CA ARG A 940 -38.28 -0.11 17.16
C ARG A 940 -37.10 0.50 17.90
N GLN A 941 -35.92 -0.12 17.85
CA GLN A 941 -34.72 0.38 18.52
C GLN A 941 -34.31 1.77 17.98
N THR A 942 -34.37 1.96 16.66
CA THR A 942 -34.05 3.24 16.01
C THR A 942 -35.03 4.32 16.46
N HIS A 943 -36.33 4.03 16.46
CA HIS A 943 -37.37 4.94 16.85
C HIS A 943 -37.25 5.34 18.34
N GLU A 944 -37.11 4.34 19.23
CA GLU A 944 -36.95 4.59 20.68
C GLU A 944 -35.71 5.44 20.97
N LYS A 945 -34.61 5.21 20.24
CA LYS A 945 -33.37 5.98 20.39
C LYS A 945 -33.56 7.42 19.95
N ILE A 946 -34.21 7.66 18.82
CA ILE A 946 -34.52 8.98 18.29
C ILE A 946 -35.42 9.75 19.27
N CYS A 947 -36.56 9.16 19.68
CA CYS A 947 -37.46 9.80 20.63
C CYS A 947 -36.78 10.06 22.00
N GLY A 948 -36.08 9.09 22.54
CA GLY A 948 -35.42 9.21 23.85
C GLY A 948 -34.31 10.26 23.90
N PHE A 949 -33.64 10.53 22.78
CA PHE A 949 -32.52 11.46 22.72
C PHE A 949 -32.90 12.89 22.30
N PHE A 950 -33.78 13.03 21.31
CA PHE A 950 -34.15 14.36 20.77
C PHE A 950 -35.37 14.99 21.42
N GLU A 951 -36.27 14.23 22.02
CA GLU A 951 -37.38 14.78 22.78
C GLU A 951 -36.85 15.26 24.14
N GLU A 952 -36.95 16.54 24.42
CA GLU A 952 -36.67 17.08 25.75
C GLU A 952 -37.70 16.48 26.73
N ARG A 953 -37.22 15.72 27.73
CA ARG A 953 -38.03 15.29 28.87
C ARG A 953 -38.38 16.47 29.77
#